data_8e780b58f069c638e880583a9993c549
#
_entry.id   8e780b58f069c638e880583a9993c549
#
_cell.length_a   1.000
_cell.length_b   1.000
_cell.length_c   1.000
_cell.angle_alpha   90.00
_cell.angle_beta   90.00
_cell.angle_gamma   90.00
#
_symmetry.space_group_name_H-M   'P 1'
#
loop_
_entity.id
_entity.type
_entity.pdbx_description
1 polymer ?
#
loop_
_entity_poly.entity_id
_entity_poly.type
_entity_poly.pdbx_seq_one_letter_code
_entity_poly.pdbx_strand_id
1 'polypeptide(L)'
;VLALCGVLGGTFGCGSDDTAPRDAGTPPDAGTEDAGAAELRADAGPDQFAVVGETVRLDASGSAGAVRYQWTFGDGTRWETPRDTPLAEVVYTRPGRFSAVVQVSDANGRRRSASAVVTVTWPATFTPSTSGTVTRVEGANRVAVVSPDSDELVLVDWDDAPRFTVRARLATADAPRTVLDAGDGWLAVPCEAAAAVSFLRSDGRGARVDVAMPRGARPFGAARVGARVYVSLQATGELAVLALDAAGGGPRLVGRLPAITDARGVAALPDGRLAVTRWRSPDTGAEIAVVDPSGARATETWTLAVDPQRASDTEIGGVPSYLQQFVVSPTGREAALPSLQAGIAEGSFRSGRPLTFQTTLRSVISRLVLPEGNERPGPRKQLDNRGLASAGVYTRRGDFLFVTDRGARTVERLDALTGAASGTLQDVGYAPDGVALSADDRFLFVDASLSRELVVYDATRFGDAPAPLARIPLVAREPLDAQVLRGKQLFNDALDPRLSKDSYIACAHCHLDGRSDGRTWDFTDRGEGLRNTTSLLGRAGTAHGPIHWSGNFDEVQDFESDLRHAFGGRGLLDDVVWSTGTRSDPLGDPKEGLSADLDALAAYVASLDTFPTSPESTGGALTPSQERGRTLFASARLGCATCHAGERLTDSRFTAPGEPLLHDVGTLGPGSGQRRGEPLTGLDTPTLHELLDSAPYLHDGSAATLREVLTTRNAGDLHGTTSDLTADELDDLLAYLRAL
;
A
#
# COMPACT_ATOMS: atom_id res chain seq x y z
N VAL A 1 -6.40 7.37 -44.39
CA VAL A 1 -6.09 6.72 -45.70
C VAL A 1 -6.38 5.24 -45.54
N LEU A 2 -7.35 4.82 -46.34
CA LEU A 2 -7.92 3.46 -46.43
C LEU A 2 -6.91 2.36 -46.86
N ALA A 3 -7.18 1.12 -46.39
CA ALA A 3 -7.38 -0.14 -47.15
C ALA A 3 -7.55 -1.26 -46.13
N LEU A 4 -8.63 -1.90 -45.98
CA LEU A 4 -9.46 -2.93 -46.64
C LEU A 4 -8.69 -4.15 -47.14
N CYS A 5 -9.05 -5.31 -46.60
CA CYS A 5 -9.22 -6.68 -47.15
C CYS A 5 -9.06 -7.66 -45.98
N GLY A 6 -9.90 -8.66 -45.70
CA GLY A 6 -11.02 -9.27 -46.36
C GLY A 6 -11.28 -10.61 -45.64
N VAL A 7 -12.53 -10.87 -45.39
CA VAL A 7 -13.12 -12.05 -44.73
C VAL A 7 -12.94 -13.30 -45.57
N LEU A 8 -12.67 -14.47 -44.97
CA LEU A 8 -13.21 -15.75 -45.43
C LEU A 8 -13.33 -16.71 -44.24
N GLY A 9 -14.57 -17.06 -43.97
CA GLY A 9 -14.97 -18.09 -43.02
C GLY A 9 -14.91 -19.49 -43.61
N GLY A 10 -14.92 -20.48 -42.76
CA GLY A 10 -15.00 -21.89 -43.08
C GLY A 10 -15.35 -22.70 -41.85
N THR A 11 -16.66 -22.91 -41.63
CA THR A 11 -17.24 -23.90 -40.73
C THR A 11 -17.15 -25.28 -41.34
N PHE A 12 -16.76 -26.31 -40.57
CA PHE A 12 -17.16 -27.71 -40.73
C PHE A 12 -17.13 -28.36 -39.34
N GLY A 13 -18.05 -29.02 -39.06
CA GLY A 13 -19.16 -29.77 -38.76
C GLY A 13 -18.75 -31.22 -38.39
N CYS A 14 -19.30 -31.70 -37.25
CA CYS A 14 -19.26 -33.10 -36.79
C CYS A 14 -19.96 -34.05 -37.75
N GLY A 15 -19.45 -35.30 -37.81
CA GLY A 15 -20.11 -36.42 -38.46
C GLY A 15 -19.45 -37.73 -38.07
N SER A 16 -20.24 -38.57 -37.41
CA SER A 16 -19.96 -39.89 -36.90
C SER A 16 -20.12 -40.98 -37.93
N ASP A 17 -19.54 -42.12 -37.57
CA ASP A 17 -19.97 -43.51 -37.85
C ASP A 17 -19.50 -44.23 -39.13
N ASP A 18 -18.87 -45.31 -38.92
CA ASP A 18 -19.24 -46.72 -39.10
C ASP A 18 -18.37 -47.61 -40.00
N THR A 19 -17.99 -48.75 -39.40
CA THR A 19 -17.85 -50.11 -39.94
C THR A 19 -16.71 -50.50 -40.88
N ALA A 20 -15.98 -51.51 -40.35
CA ALA A 20 -15.03 -52.39 -41.04
C ALA A 20 -15.67 -53.24 -42.12
N PRO A 21 -14.84 -53.87 -43.04
CA PRO A 21 -14.58 -55.28 -42.77
C PRO A 21 -13.09 -55.69 -42.95
N ARG A 22 -12.77 -56.79 -42.28
CA ARG A 22 -11.53 -57.54 -42.35
C ARG A 22 -11.32 -58.17 -43.72
N ASP A 23 -10.07 -58.15 -44.16
CA ASP A 23 -9.63 -59.25 -45.04
C ASP A 23 -8.22 -59.72 -44.66
N ALA A 24 -8.05 -61.02 -44.67
CA ALA A 24 -6.88 -61.75 -44.21
C ALA A 24 -5.88 -61.84 -45.39
N GLY A 25 -4.63 -61.45 -45.14
CA GLY A 25 -3.53 -61.61 -46.09
C GLY A 25 -2.18 -61.83 -45.37
N THR A 26 -1.71 -63.04 -45.37
CA THR A 26 -0.35 -63.62 -45.33
C THR A 26 0.78 -62.81 -44.65
N PRO A 27 1.58 -63.44 -43.78
CA PRO A 27 2.70 -62.80 -43.09
C PRO A 27 3.87 -62.49 -44.03
N PRO A 28 4.47 -61.32 -43.96
CA PRO A 28 5.78 -61.10 -44.52
C PRO A 28 6.88 -61.45 -43.51
N ASP A 29 7.91 -61.94 -44.08
CA ASP A 29 9.24 -62.24 -43.61
C ASP A 29 9.71 -61.60 -42.31
N ALA A 30 10.37 -62.40 -41.47
CA ALA A 30 11.17 -61.94 -40.36
C ALA A 30 12.36 -61.08 -40.84
N GLY A 31 12.10 -59.79 -41.06
CA GLY A 31 13.14 -58.79 -41.11
C GLY A 31 13.78 -58.68 -39.75
N THR A 32 15.07 -58.88 -39.66
CA THR A 32 15.95 -58.58 -38.52
C THR A 32 15.54 -57.25 -37.90
N GLU A 33 15.10 -57.27 -36.61
CA GLU A 33 15.01 -56.09 -35.81
C GLU A 33 16.38 -55.42 -35.80
N ASP A 34 16.50 -54.35 -36.58
CA ASP A 34 17.58 -53.38 -36.43
C ASP A 34 17.48 -52.87 -34.99
N ALA A 35 18.50 -53.15 -34.16
CA ALA A 35 18.58 -52.70 -32.78
C ALA A 35 18.48 -51.16 -32.83
N GLY A 36 17.25 -50.64 -32.55
CA GLY A 36 16.87 -49.27 -32.75
C GLY A 36 17.92 -48.35 -32.17
N ALA A 37 18.55 -47.58 -33.00
CA ALA A 37 19.41 -46.48 -32.59
C ALA A 37 18.60 -45.60 -31.63
N ALA A 38 19.04 -45.48 -30.38
CA ALA A 38 18.36 -44.73 -29.36
C ALA A 38 18.00 -43.34 -29.90
N GLU A 39 16.72 -42.98 -29.81
CA GLU A 39 16.25 -41.69 -30.33
C GLU A 39 17.04 -40.55 -29.64
N LEU A 40 17.65 -39.66 -30.45
CA LEU A 40 18.44 -38.56 -29.93
C LEU A 40 17.56 -37.62 -29.09
N ARG A 41 17.77 -37.54 -27.80
CA ARG A 41 17.10 -36.68 -26.86
C ARG A 41 18.13 -35.84 -26.08
N ALA A 42 17.90 -34.53 -25.98
CA ALA A 42 18.69 -33.64 -25.14
C ALA A 42 18.07 -33.51 -23.72
N ASP A 43 18.92 -33.43 -22.72
CA ASP A 43 18.59 -33.18 -21.32
C ASP A 43 19.66 -32.24 -20.74
N ALA A 44 19.26 -31.11 -20.21
CA ALA A 44 20.17 -30.11 -19.61
C ALA A 44 20.32 -30.25 -18.07
N GLY A 45 19.68 -31.28 -17.50
CA GLY A 45 19.55 -31.41 -16.05
C GLY A 45 18.51 -30.45 -15.46
N PRO A 46 18.34 -30.48 -14.14
CA PRO A 46 17.38 -29.63 -13.43
C PRO A 46 17.79 -28.17 -13.38
N ASP A 47 16.81 -27.28 -13.13
CA ASP A 47 17.04 -25.91 -12.77
C ASP A 47 17.88 -25.81 -11.49
N GLN A 48 18.76 -24.81 -11.41
CA GLN A 48 19.71 -24.65 -10.30
C GLN A 48 19.65 -23.25 -9.69
N PHE A 49 20.12 -23.16 -8.45
CA PHE A 49 20.35 -21.90 -7.74
C PHE A 49 21.84 -21.79 -7.41
N ALA A 50 22.39 -20.59 -7.56
CA ALA A 50 23.76 -20.27 -7.20
C ALA A 50 23.88 -18.85 -6.67
N VAL A 51 24.96 -18.53 -5.98
CA VAL A 51 25.33 -17.16 -5.68
C VAL A 51 26.38 -16.64 -6.66
N VAL A 52 26.43 -15.33 -6.84
CA VAL A 52 27.44 -14.69 -7.71
C VAL A 52 28.84 -15.11 -7.31
N GLY A 53 29.63 -15.58 -8.29
CA GLY A 53 31.00 -16.07 -8.11
C GLY A 53 31.14 -17.55 -7.76
N GLU A 54 30.02 -18.25 -7.53
CA GLU A 54 30.00 -19.70 -7.29
C GLU A 54 30.14 -20.46 -8.62
N THR A 55 30.84 -21.59 -8.60
CA THR A 55 30.94 -22.48 -9.76
C THR A 55 29.67 -23.34 -9.86
N VAL A 56 28.93 -23.15 -10.95
CA VAL A 56 27.75 -23.96 -11.29
C VAL A 56 28.18 -25.12 -12.17
N ARG A 57 27.76 -26.34 -11.80
CA ARG A 57 27.99 -27.57 -12.57
C ARG A 57 26.72 -27.99 -13.28
N LEU A 58 26.80 -28.02 -14.60
CA LEU A 58 25.71 -28.45 -15.46
C LEU A 58 25.99 -29.87 -15.95
N ASP A 59 24.96 -30.72 -15.96
CA ASP A 59 25.07 -32.13 -16.30
C ASP A 59 24.00 -32.53 -17.33
N ALA A 60 24.45 -32.84 -18.53
CA ALA A 60 23.61 -33.32 -19.60
C ALA A 60 23.68 -34.86 -19.79
N SER A 61 24.18 -35.62 -18.83
CA SER A 61 24.29 -37.08 -18.88
C SER A 61 22.95 -37.80 -19.04
N GLY A 62 21.82 -37.15 -18.75
CA GLY A 62 20.45 -37.62 -19.01
C GLY A 62 20.07 -37.63 -20.48
N SER A 63 20.93 -37.11 -21.39
CA SER A 63 20.68 -37.11 -22.82
C SER A 63 20.86 -38.51 -23.44
N ALA A 64 19.90 -38.96 -24.26
CA ALA A 64 19.95 -40.23 -24.93
C ALA A 64 20.52 -40.12 -26.35
N GLY A 65 21.33 -41.08 -26.76
CA GLY A 65 21.90 -41.14 -28.13
C GLY A 65 22.90 -40.06 -28.46
N ALA A 66 23.32 -39.25 -27.51
CA ALA A 66 24.26 -38.15 -27.67
C ALA A 66 25.72 -38.65 -27.64
N VAL A 67 26.55 -38.16 -28.55
CA VAL A 67 28.00 -38.40 -28.62
C VAL A 67 28.81 -37.12 -28.49
N ARG A 68 28.19 -35.93 -28.69
CA ARG A 68 28.81 -34.63 -28.49
C ARG A 68 27.86 -33.66 -27.82
N TYR A 69 28.41 -32.79 -26.99
CA TYR A 69 27.74 -31.80 -26.16
C TYR A 69 28.35 -30.42 -26.41
N GLN A 70 27.50 -29.42 -26.56
CA GLN A 70 27.91 -28.02 -26.72
C GLN A 70 27.03 -27.16 -25.89
N TRP A 71 27.59 -26.33 -25.00
CA TRP A 71 26.88 -25.47 -24.06
C TRP A 71 26.96 -24.00 -24.45
N THR A 72 25.91 -23.27 -24.08
CA THR A 72 25.91 -21.82 -23.87
C THR A 72 25.21 -21.52 -22.55
N PHE A 73 25.69 -20.53 -21.82
CA PHE A 73 25.30 -20.31 -20.42
C PHE A 73 24.28 -19.19 -20.23
N GLY A 74 23.83 -18.53 -21.31
CA GLY A 74 22.83 -17.47 -21.26
C GLY A 74 23.34 -16.14 -20.68
N ASP A 75 24.64 -16.04 -20.37
CA ASP A 75 25.29 -14.88 -19.78
C ASP A 75 25.84 -13.88 -20.83
N GLY A 76 25.62 -14.15 -22.09
CA GLY A 76 26.15 -13.40 -23.24
C GLY A 76 27.44 -13.99 -23.82
N THR A 77 27.97 -15.04 -23.23
CA THR A 77 29.12 -15.78 -23.79
C THR A 77 28.69 -16.58 -25.03
N ARG A 78 29.69 -16.85 -25.91
CA ARG A 78 29.46 -17.67 -27.10
C ARG A 78 29.33 -19.14 -26.70
N TRP A 79 28.73 -19.94 -27.62
CA TRP A 79 28.71 -21.39 -27.51
C TRP A 79 30.14 -21.93 -27.31
N GLU A 80 30.27 -22.83 -26.33
CA GLU A 80 31.53 -23.56 -26.15
C GLU A 80 31.88 -24.41 -27.36
N THR A 81 33.12 -24.86 -27.44
CA THR A 81 33.51 -25.88 -28.47
C THR A 81 32.84 -27.21 -28.11
N PRO A 82 32.25 -27.92 -29.10
CA PRO A 82 31.65 -29.24 -28.83
C PRO A 82 32.67 -30.22 -28.24
N ARG A 83 32.26 -30.93 -27.20
CA ARG A 83 33.06 -31.90 -26.44
C ARG A 83 32.33 -33.22 -26.26
N ASP A 84 33.05 -34.26 -25.85
CA ASP A 84 32.48 -35.60 -25.63
C ASP A 84 31.94 -35.80 -24.21
N THR A 85 32.25 -34.88 -23.31
CA THR A 85 31.75 -34.90 -21.93
C THR A 85 30.41 -34.14 -21.79
N PRO A 86 29.43 -34.74 -21.08
CA PRO A 86 28.16 -34.08 -20.85
C PRO A 86 28.24 -32.94 -19.79
N LEU A 87 29.35 -32.86 -19.02
CA LEU A 87 29.52 -31.92 -17.93
C LEU A 87 30.08 -30.58 -18.44
N ALA A 88 29.58 -29.49 -17.86
CA ALA A 88 30.13 -28.15 -18.01
C ALA A 88 30.19 -27.40 -16.69
N GLU A 89 31.10 -26.45 -16.55
CA GLU A 89 31.20 -25.57 -15.39
C GLU A 89 31.14 -24.11 -15.87
N VAL A 90 30.42 -23.28 -15.12
CA VAL A 90 30.32 -21.84 -15.40
C VAL A 90 30.31 -21.06 -14.08
N VAL A 91 30.88 -19.85 -14.09
CA VAL A 91 30.83 -18.90 -12.98
C VAL A 91 30.13 -17.64 -13.46
N TYR A 92 28.97 -17.33 -12.86
CA TYR A 92 28.24 -16.11 -13.16
C TYR A 92 28.75 -14.96 -12.28
N THR A 93 29.03 -13.84 -12.92
CA THR A 93 29.61 -12.65 -12.25
C THR A 93 28.59 -11.60 -11.85
N ARG A 94 27.31 -11.81 -12.19
CA ARG A 94 26.18 -10.93 -11.88
C ARG A 94 24.92 -11.73 -11.56
N PRO A 95 24.00 -11.18 -10.77
CA PRO A 95 22.71 -11.84 -10.53
C PRO A 95 21.87 -11.84 -11.81
N GLY A 96 20.96 -12.81 -11.92
CA GLY A 96 20.05 -12.96 -13.04
C GLY A 96 19.46 -14.37 -13.13
N ARG A 97 18.56 -14.54 -14.08
CA ARG A 97 18.08 -15.86 -14.52
C ARG A 97 18.70 -16.18 -15.87
N PHE A 98 19.55 -17.17 -15.89
CA PHE A 98 20.32 -17.55 -17.05
C PHE A 98 19.79 -18.86 -17.63
N SER A 99 19.46 -18.88 -18.92
CA SER A 99 19.07 -20.10 -19.62
C SER A 99 20.33 -20.77 -20.12
N ALA A 100 20.81 -21.77 -19.38
CA ALA A 100 21.90 -22.63 -19.84
C ALA A 100 21.32 -23.64 -20.85
N VAL A 101 21.83 -23.62 -22.08
CA VAL A 101 21.34 -24.49 -23.16
C VAL A 101 22.43 -25.45 -23.57
N VAL A 102 22.11 -26.74 -23.57
CA VAL A 102 22.93 -27.77 -24.18
C VAL A 102 22.37 -28.12 -25.57
N GLN A 103 23.24 -28.16 -26.54
CA GLN A 103 22.99 -28.79 -27.84
C GLN A 103 23.77 -30.10 -27.92
N VAL A 104 23.05 -31.21 -28.09
CA VAL A 104 23.66 -32.52 -28.26
C VAL A 104 23.59 -32.96 -29.71
N SER A 105 24.57 -33.77 -30.13
CA SER A 105 24.54 -34.40 -31.47
C SER A 105 24.90 -35.88 -31.38
N ASP A 106 24.30 -36.67 -32.26
CA ASP A 106 24.62 -38.07 -32.43
C ASP A 106 25.76 -38.30 -33.49
N ALA A 107 26.14 -39.56 -33.69
CA ALA A 107 27.17 -39.95 -34.64
C ALA A 107 26.83 -39.57 -36.10
N ASN A 108 25.53 -39.37 -36.41
CA ASN A 108 25.04 -39.00 -37.73
C ASN A 108 24.92 -37.46 -37.92
N GLY A 109 25.29 -36.68 -36.90
CA GLY A 109 25.21 -35.23 -36.94
C GLY A 109 23.81 -34.64 -36.70
N ARG A 110 22.80 -35.47 -36.34
CA ARG A 110 21.49 -34.95 -35.89
C ARG A 110 21.67 -34.21 -34.58
N ARG A 111 20.91 -33.13 -34.38
CA ARG A 111 21.02 -32.24 -33.19
C ARG A 111 19.72 -32.12 -32.48
N ARG A 112 19.77 -32.00 -31.13
CA ARG A 112 18.69 -31.65 -30.25
C ARG A 112 19.20 -30.67 -29.19
N SER A 113 18.31 -29.86 -28.62
CA SER A 113 18.68 -28.92 -27.56
C SER A 113 17.71 -29.05 -26.39
N ALA A 114 18.22 -28.80 -25.20
CA ALA A 114 17.45 -28.65 -23.95
C ALA A 114 18.05 -27.49 -23.17
N SER A 115 17.27 -26.94 -22.22
CA SER A 115 17.71 -25.86 -21.36
C SER A 115 17.38 -26.13 -19.91
N ALA A 116 18.24 -25.64 -19.00
CA ALA A 116 17.98 -25.48 -17.58
C ALA A 116 18.14 -24.02 -17.18
N VAL A 117 17.34 -23.56 -16.24
CA VAL A 117 17.45 -22.18 -15.71
C VAL A 117 18.40 -22.19 -14.53
N VAL A 118 19.42 -21.33 -14.57
CA VAL A 118 20.29 -21.04 -13.42
C VAL A 118 19.88 -19.69 -12.84
N THR A 119 19.29 -19.71 -11.64
CA THR A 119 18.96 -18.51 -10.89
C THR A 119 20.15 -18.13 -10.02
N VAL A 120 20.74 -16.98 -10.27
CA VAL A 120 21.92 -16.48 -9.57
C VAL A 120 21.52 -15.24 -8.76
N THR A 121 21.80 -15.25 -7.46
CA THR A 121 21.53 -14.14 -6.56
C THR A 121 22.82 -13.63 -5.90
N TRP A 122 22.76 -12.43 -5.30
CA TRP A 122 23.76 -12.07 -4.31
C TRP A 122 23.58 -12.95 -3.05
N PRO A 123 24.65 -13.18 -2.26
CA PRO A 123 24.50 -13.87 -0.98
C PRO A 123 23.49 -13.16 -0.07
N ALA A 124 22.63 -13.90 0.57
CA ALA A 124 21.70 -13.40 1.59
C ALA A 124 22.46 -13.29 2.92
N THR A 125 23.09 -12.13 3.16
CA THR A 125 23.94 -11.87 4.33
C THR A 125 23.27 -10.96 5.35
N PHE A 126 22.04 -10.51 5.09
CA PHE A 126 21.30 -9.60 5.94
C PHE A 126 19.98 -10.24 6.40
N THR A 127 19.65 -10.07 7.69
CA THR A 127 18.33 -10.42 8.23
C THR A 127 17.49 -9.15 8.30
N PRO A 128 16.48 -8.98 7.42
CA PRO A 128 15.63 -7.80 7.43
C PRO A 128 14.87 -7.67 8.75
N SER A 129 14.76 -6.44 9.26
CA SER A 129 13.95 -6.10 10.41
C SER A 129 13.07 -4.91 10.08
N THR A 130 11.78 -5.18 9.93
CA THR A 130 10.69 -4.22 9.75
C THR A 130 9.41 -4.87 10.24
N SER A 131 8.49 -4.08 10.77
CA SER A 131 7.17 -4.56 11.19
C SER A 131 6.18 -4.56 10.01
N GLY A 132 5.18 -5.43 10.12
CA GLY A 132 4.02 -5.51 9.22
C GLY A 132 2.78 -5.86 10.02
N THR A 133 1.60 -5.93 9.39
CA THR A 133 0.39 -6.42 10.08
C THR A 133 0.47 -7.92 10.38
N VAL A 134 1.28 -8.63 9.61
CA VAL A 134 1.67 -10.03 9.87
C VAL A 134 3.19 -10.16 9.86
N THR A 135 3.76 -10.88 10.83
CA THR A 135 5.20 -11.16 10.90
C THR A 135 5.47 -12.61 11.28
N ARG A 136 6.54 -13.18 10.74
CA ARG A 136 7.02 -14.50 11.14
C ARG A 136 7.76 -14.40 12.48
N VAL A 137 7.49 -15.33 13.38
CA VAL A 137 8.20 -15.48 14.66
C VAL A 137 9.48 -16.29 14.44
N GLU A 138 10.61 -15.71 14.81
CA GLU A 138 11.93 -16.35 14.63
C GLU A 138 12.03 -17.63 15.49
N GLY A 139 12.61 -18.69 14.93
CA GLY A 139 12.81 -19.97 15.61
C GLY A 139 11.56 -20.80 15.84
N ALA A 140 10.41 -20.41 15.28
CA ALA A 140 9.15 -21.14 15.39
C ALA A 140 8.41 -21.21 14.04
N ASN A 141 7.64 -22.28 13.85
CA ASN A 141 6.65 -22.37 12.78
C ASN A 141 5.41 -21.57 13.22
N ARG A 142 5.52 -20.26 13.25
CA ARG A 142 4.52 -19.33 13.76
C ARG A 142 4.54 -18.01 13.04
N VAL A 143 3.36 -17.43 12.81
CA VAL A 143 3.16 -16.02 12.51
C VAL A 143 2.35 -15.34 13.61
N ALA A 144 2.61 -14.04 13.76
CA ALA A 144 1.84 -13.14 14.60
C ALA A 144 1.12 -12.13 13.70
N VAL A 145 -0.17 -11.90 13.93
CA VAL A 145 -1.03 -11.03 13.10
C VAL A 145 -1.78 -10.07 14.00
N VAL A 146 -1.75 -8.78 13.70
CA VAL A 146 -2.55 -7.77 14.42
C VAL A 146 -3.98 -7.72 13.88
N SER A 147 -4.93 -7.47 14.78
CA SER A 147 -6.33 -7.22 14.44
C SER A 147 -6.74 -5.87 15.03
N PRO A 148 -6.63 -4.76 14.25
CA PRO A 148 -6.78 -3.40 14.76
C PRO A 148 -8.14 -3.09 15.39
N ASP A 149 -9.22 -3.59 14.79
CA ASP A 149 -10.58 -3.29 15.25
C ASP A 149 -10.99 -4.12 16.49
N SER A 150 -10.25 -5.19 16.84
CA SER A 150 -10.52 -6.04 18.01
C SER A 150 -9.47 -5.91 19.11
N ASP A 151 -8.47 -5.04 18.94
CA ASP A 151 -7.37 -4.82 19.89
C ASP A 151 -6.67 -6.12 20.30
N GLU A 152 -6.39 -6.96 19.29
CA GLU A 152 -5.79 -8.28 19.48
C GLU A 152 -4.55 -8.51 18.62
N LEU A 153 -3.66 -9.34 19.15
CA LEU A 153 -2.60 -10.03 18.42
C LEU A 153 -2.93 -11.52 18.36
N VAL A 154 -2.99 -12.08 17.17
CA VAL A 154 -3.30 -13.50 16.95
C VAL A 154 -2.04 -14.26 16.57
N LEU A 155 -1.74 -15.35 17.30
CA LEU A 155 -0.64 -16.25 16.99
C LEU A 155 -1.19 -17.46 16.26
N VAL A 156 -0.60 -17.78 15.09
CA VAL A 156 -0.99 -18.93 14.28
C VAL A 156 0.22 -19.85 14.08
N ASP A 157 0.09 -21.10 14.50
CA ASP A 157 1.10 -22.16 14.33
C ASP A 157 0.77 -23.00 13.10
N TRP A 158 1.81 -23.60 12.50
CA TRP A 158 1.65 -24.65 11.47
C TRP A 158 2.60 -25.81 11.71
N ASP A 159 2.26 -26.98 11.13
CA ASP A 159 3.07 -28.18 11.12
C ASP A 159 3.49 -28.60 9.71
N ASP A 160 4.30 -29.66 9.61
CA ASP A 160 4.80 -30.18 8.33
C ASP A 160 3.69 -30.76 7.43
N ALA A 161 2.55 -31.14 8.02
CA ALA A 161 1.38 -31.67 7.32
C ALA A 161 0.38 -30.55 6.94
N PRO A 162 0.81 -29.37 6.51
CA PRO A 162 0.27 -28.02 6.42
C PRO A 162 -1.09 -27.82 7.12
N ARG A 163 -1.12 -28.07 8.44
CA ARG A 163 -2.27 -27.71 9.29
C ARG A 163 -1.95 -26.43 10.03
N PHE A 164 -2.86 -25.47 9.93
CA PHE A 164 -2.73 -24.13 10.50
C PHE A 164 -3.72 -23.99 11.66
N THR A 165 -3.23 -23.58 12.83
CA THR A 165 -4.06 -23.48 14.05
C THR A 165 -3.81 -22.20 14.80
N VAL A 166 -4.89 -21.54 15.27
CA VAL A 166 -4.78 -20.42 16.19
C VAL A 166 -4.25 -20.93 17.52
N ARG A 167 -3.05 -20.51 17.88
CA ARG A 167 -2.40 -20.85 19.15
C ARG A 167 -2.93 -20.00 20.30
N ALA A 168 -3.05 -18.69 20.08
CA ALA A 168 -3.49 -17.73 21.09
C ALA A 168 -4.07 -16.48 20.44
N ARG A 169 -4.96 -15.83 21.17
CA ARG A 169 -5.42 -14.46 20.95
C ARG A 169 -5.01 -13.66 22.18
N LEU A 170 -4.27 -12.60 21.97
CA LEU A 170 -3.65 -11.79 23.03
C LEU A 170 -4.15 -10.37 22.93
N ALA A 171 -4.77 -9.85 23.98
CA ALA A 171 -5.21 -8.47 24.01
C ALA A 171 -4.02 -7.52 23.93
N THR A 172 -4.12 -6.50 23.08
CA THR A 172 -3.19 -5.37 22.97
C THR A 172 -3.76 -4.12 23.65
N ALA A 173 -3.03 -3.02 23.60
CA ALA A 173 -3.63 -1.71 23.78
C ALA A 173 -4.38 -1.30 22.50
N ASP A 174 -5.13 -0.19 22.53
CA ASP A 174 -6.10 0.21 21.51
C ASP A 174 -5.44 0.51 20.14
N ALA A 175 -6.02 0.00 19.08
CA ALA A 175 -5.63 0.13 17.67
C ALA A 175 -4.19 -0.32 17.39
N PRO A 176 -3.87 -1.63 17.53
CA PRO A 176 -2.60 -2.19 17.11
C PRO A 176 -2.43 -2.05 15.58
N ARG A 177 -1.28 -1.55 15.13
CA ARG A 177 -1.04 -1.24 13.71
C ARG A 177 -0.14 -2.25 13.01
N THR A 178 0.95 -2.62 13.67
CA THR A 178 1.93 -3.57 13.15
C THR A 178 2.45 -4.45 14.28
N VAL A 179 3.16 -5.52 13.91
CA VAL A 179 3.87 -6.37 14.85
C VAL A 179 5.30 -6.61 14.38
N LEU A 180 6.26 -6.57 15.29
CA LEU A 180 7.67 -6.87 15.08
C LEU A 180 8.07 -8.03 15.99
N ASP A 181 8.82 -9.01 15.47
CA ASP A 181 9.61 -9.90 16.31
C ASP A 181 10.78 -9.11 16.90
N ALA A 182 10.66 -8.74 18.17
CA ALA A 182 11.63 -7.93 18.88
C ALA A 182 12.83 -8.70 19.40
N GLY A 183 12.83 -10.05 19.26
CA GLY A 183 13.83 -10.96 19.80
C GLY A 183 13.57 -11.32 21.26
N ASP A 184 14.37 -12.26 21.78
CA ASP A 184 14.30 -12.76 23.16
C ASP A 184 12.88 -13.24 23.57
N GLY A 185 12.10 -13.69 22.57
CA GLY A 185 10.72 -14.14 22.73
C GLY A 185 9.70 -13.03 22.98
N TRP A 186 10.03 -11.77 22.64
CA TRP A 186 9.11 -10.65 22.67
C TRP A 186 8.61 -10.27 21.27
N LEU A 187 7.32 -9.92 21.20
CA LEU A 187 6.68 -9.26 20.09
C LEU A 187 6.35 -7.83 20.49
N ALA A 188 6.76 -6.84 19.70
CA ALA A 188 6.45 -5.44 19.90
C ALA A 188 5.31 -5.03 18.97
N VAL A 189 4.24 -4.48 19.54
CA VAL A 189 3.01 -4.08 18.84
C VAL A 189 2.74 -2.59 19.09
N PRO A 190 3.08 -1.69 18.15
CA PRO A 190 2.68 -0.30 18.21
C PRO A 190 1.15 -0.16 18.16
N CYS A 191 0.58 0.54 19.13
CA CYS A 191 -0.85 0.74 19.31
C CYS A 191 -1.17 2.23 19.18
N GLU A 192 -1.76 2.62 18.05
CA GLU A 192 -1.88 4.02 17.62
C GLU A 192 -2.76 4.84 18.56
N ALA A 193 -4.01 4.37 18.82
CA ALA A 193 -4.98 5.11 19.61
C ALA A 193 -4.59 5.19 21.09
N ALA A 194 -3.99 4.12 21.62
CA ALA A 194 -3.49 4.10 23.00
C ALA A 194 -2.24 4.95 23.22
N ALA A 195 -1.57 5.42 22.17
CA ALA A 195 -0.22 6.00 22.23
C ALA A 195 0.71 5.15 23.11
N ALA A 196 0.81 3.84 22.79
CA ALA A 196 1.61 2.88 23.53
C ALA A 196 2.23 1.84 22.59
N VAL A 197 3.25 1.13 23.10
CA VAL A 197 3.75 -0.11 22.47
C VAL A 197 3.47 -1.26 23.42
N SER A 198 2.63 -2.21 22.99
CA SER A 198 2.36 -3.44 23.73
C SER A 198 3.44 -4.46 23.44
N PHE A 199 4.07 -4.98 24.48
CA PHE A 199 4.99 -6.10 24.40
C PHE A 199 4.30 -7.38 24.88
N LEU A 200 4.34 -8.40 24.05
CA LEU A 200 3.67 -9.68 24.27
C LEU A 200 4.69 -10.81 24.06
N ARG A 201 4.49 -11.94 24.72
CA ARG A 201 5.37 -13.09 24.54
C ARG A 201 5.02 -13.87 23.27
N SER A 202 6.01 -14.18 22.47
CA SER A 202 5.85 -14.92 21.22
C SER A 202 5.36 -16.36 21.39
N ASP A 203 5.45 -16.92 22.60
CA ASP A 203 4.88 -18.23 22.94
C ASP A 203 3.40 -18.17 23.36
N GLY A 204 2.83 -16.97 23.45
CA GLY A 204 1.44 -16.73 23.85
C GLY A 204 1.19 -16.80 25.36
N ARG A 205 2.23 -16.72 26.17
CA ARG A 205 2.15 -16.87 27.64
C ARG A 205 2.66 -15.60 28.32
N GLY A 206 2.20 -15.40 29.58
CA GLY A 206 2.62 -14.27 30.40
C GLY A 206 1.78 -13.01 30.20
N ALA A 207 2.08 -12.00 31.01
CA ALA A 207 1.38 -10.73 31.00
C ALA A 207 1.89 -9.81 29.88
N ARG A 208 0.98 -9.03 29.31
CA ARG A 208 1.29 -7.89 28.42
C ARG A 208 2.02 -6.82 29.21
N VAL A 209 2.98 -6.16 28.58
CA VAL A 209 3.69 -4.99 29.09
C VAL A 209 3.47 -3.83 28.13
N ASP A 210 2.75 -2.81 28.57
CA ASP A 210 2.53 -1.61 27.76
C ASP A 210 3.56 -0.54 28.14
N VAL A 211 4.26 -0.03 27.12
CA VAL A 211 5.18 1.10 27.29
C VAL A 211 4.52 2.33 26.68
N ALA A 212 4.18 3.30 27.54
CA ALA A 212 3.53 4.52 27.10
C ALA A 212 4.44 5.39 26.24
N MET A 213 3.86 5.97 25.18
CA MET A 213 4.46 6.97 24.31
C MET A 213 3.91 8.37 24.68
N PRO A 214 4.49 9.46 24.14
CA PRO A 214 3.89 10.78 24.28
C PRO A 214 2.43 10.79 23.80
N ARG A 215 1.60 11.56 24.49
CA ARG A 215 0.17 11.71 24.15
C ARG A 215 0.01 12.06 22.67
N GLY A 216 -0.92 11.42 21.98
CA GLY A 216 -1.21 11.65 20.56
C GLY A 216 -0.07 11.34 19.59
N ALA A 217 1.02 10.68 20.02
CA ALA A 217 2.20 10.43 19.20
C ALA A 217 1.96 9.47 18.02
N ARG A 218 0.93 8.64 18.07
CA ARG A 218 0.56 7.67 17.01
C ARG A 218 1.72 6.73 16.63
N PRO A 219 2.11 5.78 17.50
CA PRO A 219 3.13 4.78 17.18
C PRO A 219 2.64 3.85 16.05
N PHE A 220 3.50 3.56 15.05
CA PHE A 220 3.09 2.78 13.88
C PHE A 220 4.09 1.69 13.49
N GLY A 221 5.18 2.02 12.82
CA GLY A 221 6.17 1.07 12.31
C GLY A 221 7.27 0.80 13.33
N ALA A 222 7.87 -0.39 13.27
CA ALA A 222 8.94 -0.76 14.17
C ALA A 222 10.06 -1.53 13.46
N ALA A 223 11.30 -1.40 13.95
CA ALA A 223 12.44 -2.21 13.55
C ALA A 223 13.37 -2.48 14.73
N ARG A 224 14.13 -3.56 14.65
CA ARG A 224 15.13 -3.93 15.66
C ARG A 224 16.55 -3.71 15.12
N VAL A 225 17.39 -3.04 15.91
CA VAL A 225 18.83 -2.96 15.68
C VAL A 225 19.55 -3.35 16.98
N GLY A 226 20.26 -4.45 16.94
CA GLY A 226 20.87 -5.04 18.13
C GLY A 226 19.80 -5.44 19.19
N ALA A 227 19.98 -4.97 20.42
CA ALA A 227 19.08 -5.22 21.55
C ALA A 227 18.00 -4.12 21.73
N ARG A 228 17.81 -3.25 20.74
CA ARG A 228 16.86 -2.14 20.81
C ARG A 228 15.79 -2.23 19.72
N VAL A 229 14.58 -1.81 20.08
CA VAL A 229 13.46 -1.63 19.17
C VAL A 229 13.25 -0.14 18.97
N TYR A 230 13.07 0.25 17.71
CA TYR A 230 12.80 1.62 17.28
C TYR A 230 11.41 1.67 16.69
N VAL A 231 10.57 2.58 17.19
CA VAL A 231 9.17 2.70 16.79
C VAL A 231 8.91 4.12 16.29
N SER A 232 8.35 4.25 15.08
CA SER A 232 7.94 5.55 14.56
C SER A 232 6.79 6.13 15.37
N LEU A 233 6.90 7.42 15.69
CA LEU A 233 5.87 8.23 16.29
C LEU A 233 5.36 9.19 15.21
N GLN A 234 4.33 8.78 14.49
CA GLN A 234 3.90 9.43 13.25
C GLN A 234 3.59 10.92 13.44
N ALA A 235 2.85 11.25 14.50
CA ALA A 235 2.40 12.62 14.73
C ALA A 235 3.49 13.58 15.22
N THR A 236 4.56 13.06 15.83
CA THR A 236 5.68 13.89 16.32
C THR A 236 6.90 13.87 15.43
N GLY A 237 6.94 12.96 14.44
CA GLY A 237 8.07 12.83 13.52
C GLY A 237 9.34 12.28 14.16
N GLU A 238 9.21 11.51 15.25
CA GLU A 238 10.31 10.95 16.02
C GLU A 238 10.34 9.43 15.94
N LEU A 239 11.46 8.83 16.39
CA LEU A 239 11.59 7.41 16.74
C LEU A 239 11.66 7.26 18.26
N ALA A 240 10.75 6.48 18.85
CA ALA A 240 10.90 5.99 20.22
C ALA A 240 11.97 4.90 20.24
N VAL A 241 12.90 4.96 21.20
CA VAL A 241 13.96 3.97 21.42
C VAL A 241 13.60 3.15 22.64
N LEU A 242 13.38 1.84 22.44
CA LEU A 242 12.95 0.90 23.48
C LEU A 242 14.06 -0.12 23.75
N ALA A 243 14.36 -0.34 25.02
CA ALA A 243 15.29 -1.39 25.45
C ALA A 243 14.49 -2.60 25.96
N LEU A 244 14.96 -3.79 25.61
CA LEU A 244 14.48 -5.08 26.10
C LEU A 244 15.51 -5.58 27.12
N ASP A 245 15.28 -5.33 28.41
CA ASP A 245 16.25 -5.75 29.43
C ASP A 245 16.06 -7.20 29.86
N ALA A 246 17.06 -8.03 29.54
CA ALA A 246 17.14 -9.40 30.04
C ALA A 246 17.39 -9.49 31.56
N ALA A 247 17.80 -8.40 32.20
CA ALA A 247 18.17 -8.36 33.63
C ALA A 247 17.02 -8.11 34.61
N GLY A 248 15.76 -8.24 34.15
CA GLY A 248 14.59 -8.25 35.04
C GLY A 248 13.72 -6.99 35.06
N GLY A 249 14.04 -5.96 34.26
CA GLY A 249 13.22 -4.71 34.18
C GLY A 249 12.12 -4.74 33.12
N GLY A 250 12.17 -5.64 32.15
CA GLY A 250 11.24 -5.67 31.01
C GLY A 250 11.43 -4.53 30.00
N PRO A 251 10.57 -4.50 28.95
CA PRO A 251 10.61 -3.46 27.92
C PRO A 251 10.36 -2.06 28.51
N ARG A 252 11.15 -1.06 28.10
CA ARG A 252 10.98 0.34 28.54
C ARG A 252 11.47 1.34 27.49
N LEU A 253 10.88 2.53 27.50
CA LEU A 253 11.36 3.68 26.71
C LEU A 253 12.67 4.20 27.31
N VAL A 254 13.71 4.34 26.48
CA VAL A 254 15.03 4.83 26.91
C VAL A 254 15.44 6.14 26.24
N GLY A 255 14.70 6.58 25.24
CA GLY A 255 14.95 7.84 24.55
C GLY A 255 14.07 8.01 23.32
N ARG A 256 14.23 9.15 22.64
CA ARG A 256 13.62 9.46 21.36
C ARG A 256 14.68 10.09 20.45
N LEU A 257 14.56 9.87 19.14
CA LEU A 257 15.43 10.43 18.12
C LEU A 257 14.55 11.19 17.10
N PRO A 258 14.97 12.37 16.65
CA PRO A 258 14.29 13.03 15.53
C PRO A 258 14.44 12.19 14.26
N ALA A 259 13.40 12.11 13.47
CA ALA A 259 13.37 11.37 12.21
C ALA A 259 12.84 12.24 11.07
N ILE A 260 11.55 12.17 10.79
CA ILE A 260 10.92 12.90 9.67
C ILE A 260 9.45 13.13 9.99
N THR A 261 8.89 14.25 9.51
CA THR A 261 7.46 14.53 9.61
C THR A 261 6.65 13.37 9.04
N ASP A 262 5.55 13.03 9.72
CA ASP A 262 4.65 11.95 9.31
C ASP A 262 5.36 10.58 9.18
N ALA A 263 6.26 10.27 10.14
CA ALA A 263 7.10 9.07 10.18
C ALA A 263 6.24 7.80 10.30
N ARG A 264 6.36 6.85 9.38
CA ARG A 264 5.51 5.64 9.40
C ARG A 264 6.29 4.33 9.33
N GLY A 265 6.76 3.89 8.18
CA GLY A 265 7.54 2.66 8.06
C GLY A 265 8.94 2.79 8.64
N VAL A 266 9.40 1.78 9.36
CA VAL A 266 10.76 1.72 9.91
C VAL A 266 11.41 0.41 9.49
N ALA A 267 12.64 0.47 9.00
CA ALA A 267 13.43 -0.71 8.65
C ALA A 267 14.89 -0.55 9.07
N ALA A 268 15.49 -1.63 9.55
CA ALA A 268 16.93 -1.69 9.74
C ALA A 268 17.65 -1.78 8.40
N LEU A 269 18.75 -1.02 8.24
CA LEU A 269 19.63 -1.07 7.08
C LEU A 269 20.85 -1.97 7.36
N PRO A 270 21.50 -2.51 6.32
CA PRO A 270 22.64 -3.41 6.48
C PRO A 270 23.85 -2.81 7.21
N ASP A 271 23.97 -1.49 7.19
CA ASP A 271 25.04 -0.75 7.90
C ASP A 271 24.66 -0.35 9.33
N GLY A 272 23.54 -0.82 9.83
CA GLY A 272 23.03 -0.57 11.19
C GLY A 272 22.26 0.73 11.37
N ARG A 273 22.10 1.55 10.31
CA ARG A 273 21.19 2.71 10.31
C ARG A 273 19.73 2.26 10.19
N LEU A 274 18.82 3.20 10.31
CA LEU A 274 17.38 2.99 10.17
C LEU A 274 16.84 3.82 9.00
N ALA A 275 16.08 3.22 8.09
CA ALA A 275 15.27 3.93 7.15
C ALA A 275 13.88 4.19 7.76
N VAL A 276 13.40 5.44 7.68
CA VAL A 276 12.10 5.87 8.20
C VAL A 276 11.36 6.58 7.08
N THR A 277 10.24 6.04 6.66
CA THR A 277 9.46 6.62 5.55
C THR A 277 8.59 7.77 6.03
N ARG A 278 8.49 8.84 5.23
CA ARG A 278 7.43 9.82 5.35
C ARG A 278 6.18 9.28 4.68
N TRP A 279 5.10 9.09 5.43
CA TRP A 279 3.90 8.43 4.93
C TRP A 279 3.25 9.17 3.75
N ARG A 280 2.86 10.42 3.97
CA ARG A 280 2.31 11.30 2.93
C ARG A 280 3.43 12.18 2.39
N SER A 281 3.81 11.92 1.17
CA SER A 281 4.91 12.63 0.52
C SER A 281 4.51 14.04 0.13
N PRO A 282 5.38 15.06 0.22
CA PRO A 282 5.13 16.35 -0.39
C PRO A 282 5.11 16.23 -1.93
N ASP A 283 4.51 17.23 -2.60
CA ASP A 283 4.41 17.26 -4.07
C ASP A 283 5.76 17.38 -4.79
N THR A 284 6.82 17.69 -4.04
CA THR A 284 8.20 17.84 -4.55
C THR A 284 8.99 16.54 -4.63
N GLY A 285 8.49 15.44 -4.06
CA GLY A 285 9.14 14.13 -4.05
C GLY A 285 8.84 13.35 -2.78
N ALA A 286 9.02 12.03 -2.82
CA ALA A 286 8.85 11.18 -1.64
C ALA A 286 10.13 11.14 -0.81
N GLU A 287 10.01 11.15 0.52
CA GLU A 287 11.13 11.31 1.44
C GLU A 287 11.27 10.10 2.38
N ILE A 288 12.52 9.69 2.60
CA ILE A 288 12.92 8.66 3.56
C ILE A 288 14.06 9.23 4.42
N ALA A 289 13.84 9.36 5.71
CA ALA A 289 14.94 9.70 6.62
C ALA A 289 15.82 8.48 6.91
N VAL A 290 17.13 8.72 6.95
CA VAL A 290 18.13 7.71 7.35
C VAL A 290 18.74 8.14 8.67
N VAL A 291 18.39 7.44 9.73
CA VAL A 291 18.71 7.79 11.11
C VAL A 291 19.81 6.89 11.62
N ASP A 292 20.87 7.49 12.17
CA ASP A 292 21.90 6.76 12.93
C ASP A 292 21.36 6.50 14.36
N PRO A 293 21.13 5.24 14.74
CA PRO A 293 20.59 4.93 16.07
C PRO A 293 21.53 5.26 17.22
N SER A 294 22.82 5.51 16.96
CA SER A 294 23.78 5.99 17.96
C SER A 294 23.69 7.50 18.20
N GLY A 295 23.06 8.24 17.29
CA GLY A 295 23.01 9.71 17.29
C GLY A 295 24.36 10.37 16.91
N ALA A 296 25.37 9.58 16.47
CA ALA A 296 26.67 10.10 16.10
C ALA A 296 26.70 10.82 14.75
N ARG A 297 25.74 10.53 13.88
CA ARG A 297 25.59 11.17 12.57
C ARG A 297 24.27 11.93 12.51
N ALA A 298 24.25 13.02 11.77
CA ALA A 298 23.02 13.73 11.44
C ALA A 298 22.10 12.82 10.59
N THR A 299 20.79 13.01 10.73
CA THR A 299 19.80 12.38 9.88
C THR A 299 19.98 12.85 8.43
N GLU A 300 20.08 11.88 7.50
CA GLU A 300 20.09 12.10 6.07
C GLU A 300 18.66 11.94 5.53
N THR A 301 18.35 12.55 4.37
CA THR A 301 17.09 12.32 3.67
C THR A 301 17.38 11.80 2.27
N TRP A 302 16.84 10.63 1.94
CA TRP A 302 16.77 10.13 0.57
C TRP A 302 15.47 10.61 -0.06
N THR A 303 15.54 11.04 -1.31
CA THR A 303 14.38 11.58 -2.02
C THR A 303 14.12 10.79 -3.29
N LEU A 304 12.89 10.30 -3.45
CA LEU A 304 12.38 9.76 -4.71
C LEU A 304 11.78 10.91 -5.51
N ALA A 305 12.36 11.18 -6.68
CA ALA A 305 11.92 12.29 -7.51
C ALA A 305 10.47 12.13 -8.00
N VAL A 306 9.83 13.24 -8.33
CA VAL A 306 8.55 13.24 -9.04
C VAL A 306 8.77 12.63 -10.42
N ASP A 307 7.96 11.63 -10.82
CA ASP A 307 7.99 11.11 -12.17
C ASP A 307 7.50 12.17 -13.15
N PRO A 308 8.17 12.31 -14.30
CA PRO A 308 7.66 13.15 -15.36
C PRO A 308 6.26 12.72 -15.79
N GLN A 309 5.45 13.69 -16.17
CA GLN A 309 4.09 13.47 -16.62
C GLN A 309 4.05 12.52 -17.83
N ARG A 310 3.38 11.42 -17.68
CA ARG A 310 3.09 10.44 -18.73
C ARG A 310 1.59 10.30 -18.86
N ALA A 311 1.08 10.20 -20.07
CA ALA A 311 -0.34 10.13 -20.34
C ALA A 311 -0.67 8.85 -21.09
N SER A 312 -0.62 7.72 -20.40
CA SER A 312 -1.12 6.45 -20.93
C SER A 312 -2.06 5.80 -19.91
N ASP A 313 -2.83 4.84 -20.37
CA ASP A 313 -3.69 4.01 -19.52
C ASP A 313 -2.91 3.06 -18.61
N THR A 314 -1.63 2.82 -18.89
CA THR A 314 -0.76 1.91 -18.14
C THR A 314 0.27 2.60 -17.26
N GLU A 315 0.57 3.88 -17.50
CA GLU A 315 1.57 4.65 -16.74
C GLU A 315 1.10 6.07 -16.47
N ILE A 316 1.25 6.54 -15.24
CA ILE A 316 1.02 7.93 -14.85
C ILE A 316 2.30 8.55 -14.30
N GLY A 317 2.42 9.88 -14.45
CA GLY A 317 3.40 10.67 -13.71
C GLY A 317 2.98 10.92 -12.28
N GLY A 318 3.78 11.65 -11.53
CA GLY A 318 3.46 12.08 -10.17
C GLY A 318 4.45 11.60 -9.11
N VAL A 319 4.01 11.59 -7.85
CA VAL A 319 4.84 11.30 -6.68
C VAL A 319 4.34 10.06 -5.94
N PRO A 320 5.24 9.14 -5.54
CA PRO A 320 4.88 8.05 -4.63
C PRO A 320 4.44 8.61 -3.26
N SER A 321 3.34 8.12 -2.72
CA SER A 321 2.79 8.49 -1.43
C SER A 321 2.26 7.25 -0.70
N TYR A 322 1.86 7.40 0.56
CA TYR A 322 1.49 6.28 1.42
C TYR A 322 2.61 5.24 1.55
N LEU A 323 3.82 5.72 1.86
CA LEU A 323 4.97 4.88 2.08
C LEU A 323 4.85 4.16 3.44
N GLN A 324 4.08 3.08 3.50
CA GLN A 324 3.76 2.40 4.77
C GLN A 324 4.88 1.48 5.24
N GLN A 325 5.65 0.91 4.33
CA GLN A 325 6.70 -0.06 4.65
C GLN A 325 7.94 0.16 3.78
N PHE A 326 9.12 -0.01 4.37
CA PHE A 326 10.40 -0.07 3.70
C PHE A 326 10.92 -1.50 3.77
N VAL A 327 10.94 -2.20 2.62
CA VAL A 327 11.19 -3.65 2.57
C VAL A 327 12.60 -3.90 2.09
N VAL A 328 13.51 -4.26 3.00
CA VAL A 328 14.92 -4.54 2.66
C VAL A 328 15.08 -5.99 2.18
N SER A 329 15.79 -6.18 1.07
CA SER A 329 16.14 -7.51 0.56
C SER A 329 17.11 -8.23 1.51
N PRO A 330 16.99 -9.55 1.70
CA PRO A 330 17.96 -10.34 2.46
C PRO A 330 19.41 -10.27 1.92
N THR A 331 19.57 -9.85 0.68
CA THR A 331 20.90 -9.58 0.11
C THR A 331 21.56 -8.32 0.69
N GLY A 332 20.79 -7.45 1.36
CA GLY A 332 21.25 -6.17 1.87
C GLY A 332 21.62 -5.13 0.80
N ARG A 333 21.31 -5.40 -0.48
CA ARG A 333 21.76 -4.55 -1.60
C ARG A 333 20.67 -3.69 -2.21
N GLU A 334 19.41 -3.97 -1.87
CA GLU A 334 18.28 -3.20 -2.34
C GLU A 334 17.14 -3.19 -1.35
N ALA A 335 16.26 -2.22 -1.51
CA ALA A 335 14.98 -2.14 -0.83
C ALA A 335 13.86 -1.85 -1.83
N ALA A 336 12.65 -2.26 -1.49
CA ALA A 336 11.41 -1.95 -2.21
C ALA A 336 10.47 -1.11 -1.33
N LEU A 337 9.74 -0.19 -1.97
CA LEU A 337 8.71 0.62 -1.33
C LEU A 337 7.41 0.47 -2.12
N PRO A 338 6.53 -0.44 -1.70
CA PRO A 338 5.14 -0.45 -2.15
C PRO A 338 4.46 0.86 -1.75
N SER A 339 3.76 1.50 -2.67
CA SER A 339 3.17 2.83 -2.45
C SER A 339 2.08 3.14 -3.49
N LEU A 340 1.47 4.31 -3.38
CA LEU A 340 0.49 4.83 -4.30
C LEU A 340 1.07 6.05 -5.02
N GLN A 341 1.25 5.99 -6.34
CA GLN A 341 1.65 7.16 -7.12
C GLN A 341 0.47 8.07 -7.37
N ALA A 342 0.61 9.34 -7.03
CA ALA A 342 -0.42 10.36 -7.17
C ALA A 342 -0.14 11.26 -8.38
N GLY A 343 -1.08 11.31 -9.32
CA GLY A 343 -1.01 12.12 -10.55
C GLY A 343 -1.31 13.59 -10.29
N ILE A 344 -0.55 14.22 -9.40
CA ILE A 344 -0.80 15.57 -8.86
C ILE A 344 -0.74 16.71 -9.88
N ALA A 345 -0.14 16.48 -11.04
CA ALA A 345 -0.02 17.48 -12.09
C ALA A 345 -1.17 17.41 -13.11
N GLU A 346 -2.05 16.40 -13.02
CA GLU A 346 -3.18 16.22 -13.94
C GLU A 346 -4.39 17.05 -13.51
N GLY A 347 -5.28 17.29 -14.47
CA GLY A 347 -6.53 18.04 -14.32
C GLY A 347 -6.64 19.17 -15.33
N SER A 348 -7.87 19.52 -15.71
CA SER A 348 -8.13 20.51 -16.76
C SER A 348 -7.60 21.90 -16.44
N PHE A 349 -7.61 22.31 -15.17
CA PHE A 349 -7.04 23.57 -14.74
C PHE A 349 -5.50 23.55 -14.73
N ARG A 350 -4.90 22.43 -14.25
CA ARG A 350 -3.44 22.32 -14.09
C ARG A 350 -2.71 22.00 -15.39
N SER A 351 -3.19 21.01 -16.15
CA SER A 351 -2.50 20.49 -17.34
C SER A 351 -3.29 20.65 -18.64
N GLY A 352 -4.54 21.11 -18.59
CA GLY A 352 -5.45 21.13 -19.74
C GLY A 352 -5.96 19.72 -20.14
N ARG A 353 -5.72 18.70 -19.32
CA ARG A 353 -6.19 17.32 -19.52
C ARG A 353 -7.07 16.89 -18.37
N PRO A 354 -8.13 16.09 -18.61
CA PRO A 354 -9.03 15.66 -17.55
C PRO A 354 -8.33 14.73 -16.54
N LEU A 355 -8.70 14.87 -15.27
CA LEU A 355 -8.32 13.94 -14.21
C LEU A 355 -9.29 12.76 -14.20
N THR A 356 -8.88 11.64 -14.79
CA THR A 356 -9.71 10.43 -14.90
C THR A 356 -9.35 9.40 -13.81
N PHE A 357 -10.18 8.36 -13.62
CA PHE A 357 -9.85 7.24 -12.73
C PHE A 357 -8.51 6.58 -13.10
N GLN A 358 -8.10 6.60 -14.37
CA GLN A 358 -6.85 6.02 -14.85
C GLN A 358 -5.62 6.90 -14.56
N THR A 359 -5.80 8.22 -14.45
CA THR A 359 -4.69 9.17 -14.30
C THR A 359 -4.56 9.76 -12.90
N THR A 360 -5.53 9.50 -12.01
CA THR A 360 -5.52 10.02 -10.64
C THR A 360 -4.48 9.31 -9.76
N LEU A 361 -4.56 7.98 -9.69
CA LEU A 361 -3.77 7.17 -8.76
C LEU A 361 -3.31 5.87 -9.41
N ARG A 362 -2.14 5.36 -8.97
CA ARG A 362 -1.58 4.09 -9.46
C ARG A 362 -0.77 3.39 -8.36
N SER A 363 -0.98 2.08 -8.17
CA SER A 363 -0.07 1.27 -7.36
C SER A 363 1.32 1.26 -7.99
N VAL A 364 2.34 1.51 -7.19
CA VAL A 364 3.73 1.60 -7.66
C VAL A 364 4.69 0.96 -6.67
N ILE A 365 5.78 0.43 -7.19
CA ILE A 365 6.88 -0.11 -6.41
C ILE A 365 8.16 0.61 -6.83
N SER A 366 8.67 1.47 -5.94
CA SER A 366 10.00 2.05 -6.07
C SER A 366 11.05 1.08 -5.56
N ARG A 367 12.22 1.05 -6.17
CA ARG A 367 13.35 0.19 -5.76
C ARG A 367 14.59 1.05 -5.56
N LEU A 368 15.23 0.89 -4.40
CA LEU A 368 16.43 1.63 -4.01
C LEU A 368 17.63 0.72 -3.94
N VAL A 369 18.78 1.22 -4.38
CA VAL A 369 20.09 0.58 -4.21
C VAL A 369 20.61 0.93 -2.84
N LEU A 370 21.06 -0.06 -2.08
CA LEU A 370 21.62 0.10 -0.74
C LEU A 370 23.15 -0.13 -0.76
N PRO A 371 23.92 0.59 0.07
CA PRO A 371 23.48 1.52 1.14
C PRO A 371 23.29 2.98 0.70
N GLU A 372 23.42 3.33 -0.57
CA GLU A 372 23.44 4.70 -1.09
C GLU A 372 22.04 5.34 -1.08
N GLY A 373 20.96 4.56 -1.14
CA GLY A 373 19.59 5.05 -1.17
C GLY A 373 19.15 5.64 -2.51
N ASN A 374 19.96 5.49 -3.56
CA ASN A 374 19.59 5.94 -4.89
C ASN A 374 18.46 5.06 -5.47
N GLU A 375 17.47 5.70 -6.07
CA GLU A 375 16.46 4.95 -6.80
C GLU A 375 17.08 4.20 -7.99
N ARG A 376 16.67 2.96 -8.20
CA ARG A 376 17.19 2.12 -9.29
C ARG A 376 16.89 2.79 -10.63
N PRO A 377 17.88 2.87 -11.57
CA PRO A 377 17.65 3.47 -12.88
C PRO A 377 16.51 2.80 -13.64
N GLY A 378 15.72 3.59 -14.33
CA GLY A 378 14.58 3.15 -15.14
C GLY A 378 13.24 3.58 -14.53
N PRO A 379 12.11 3.28 -15.20
CA PRO A 379 10.79 3.61 -14.68
C PRO A 379 10.47 2.78 -13.44
N ARG A 380 9.75 3.37 -12.49
CA ARG A 380 9.14 2.65 -11.38
C ARG A 380 8.22 1.56 -11.89
N LYS A 381 8.13 0.46 -11.16
CA LYS A 381 7.16 -0.58 -11.51
C LYS A 381 5.76 -0.12 -11.14
N GLN A 382 5.00 0.33 -12.12
CA GLN A 382 3.57 0.58 -11.98
C GLN A 382 2.81 -0.73 -12.16
N LEU A 383 1.80 -0.95 -11.32
CA LEU A 383 0.91 -2.11 -11.38
C LEU A 383 -0.40 -1.65 -12.03
N ASP A 384 -0.64 -2.15 -13.23
CA ASP A 384 -1.83 -1.82 -13.98
C ASP A 384 -3.08 -2.50 -13.40
N ASN A 385 -4.22 -1.81 -13.40
CA ASN A 385 -5.47 -2.27 -12.81
C ASN A 385 -5.32 -2.65 -11.32
N ARG A 386 -4.58 -1.84 -10.55
CA ARG A 386 -4.33 -2.01 -9.12
C ARG A 386 -4.45 -0.68 -8.39
N GLY A 387 -4.93 -0.75 -7.17
CA GLY A 387 -5.09 0.40 -6.30
C GLY A 387 -4.51 0.16 -4.90
N LEU A 388 -3.44 0.86 -4.53
CA LEU A 388 -2.76 0.90 -3.24
C LEU A 388 -1.94 -0.35 -2.91
N ALA A 389 -0.73 -0.42 -3.45
CA ALA A 389 0.31 -1.33 -2.95
C ALA A 389 0.69 -0.94 -1.51
N SER A 390 0.59 -1.86 -0.54
CA SER A 390 0.67 -1.54 0.89
C SER A 390 1.82 -2.22 1.64
N ALA A 391 2.11 -3.50 1.39
CA ALA A 391 3.14 -4.24 2.10
C ALA A 391 3.89 -5.17 1.14
N GLY A 392 5.08 -5.61 1.57
CA GLY A 392 5.87 -6.54 0.78
C GLY A 392 6.79 -7.43 1.61
N VAL A 393 7.20 -8.55 1.02
CA VAL A 393 8.19 -9.46 1.59
C VAL A 393 9.03 -10.09 0.49
N TYR A 394 10.35 -10.12 0.67
CA TYR A 394 11.25 -10.87 -0.21
C TYR A 394 11.33 -12.34 0.21
N THR A 395 11.54 -13.22 -0.78
CA THR A 395 12.03 -14.58 -0.50
C THR A 395 13.38 -14.51 0.22
N ARG A 396 13.73 -15.57 0.95
CA ARG A 396 15.01 -15.64 1.70
C ARG A 396 16.26 -15.49 0.82
N ARG A 397 16.15 -15.74 -0.50
CA ARG A 397 17.23 -15.53 -1.47
C ARG A 397 17.21 -14.15 -2.11
N GLY A 398 16.13 -13.40 -1.92
CA GLY A 398 15.93 -12.09 -2.55
C GLY A 398 15.66 -12.18 -4.06
N ASP A 399 15.23 -13.32 -4.57
CA ASP A 399 14.94 -13.53 -6.00
C ASP A 399 13.51 -13.21 -6.41
N PHE A 400 12.57 -13.21 -5.44
CA PHE A 400 11.21 -12.73 -5.63
C PHE A 400 10.81 -11.74 -4.53
N LEU A 401 9.91 -10.84 -4.90
CA LEU A 401 9.23 -9.91 -4.01
C LEU A 401 7.73 -10.12 -4.14
N PHE A 402 7.04 -10.40 -3.04
CA PHE A 402 5.59 -10.43 -2.96
C PHE A 402 5.09 -9.09 -2.45
N VAL A 403 4.04 -8.54 -3.05
CA VAL A 403 3.46 -7.23 -2.69
C VAL A 403 1.94 -7.39 -2.61
N THR A 404 1.35 -6.93 -1.51
CA THR A 404 -0.11 -6.82 -1.37
C THR A 404 -0.61 -5.56 -2.04
N ASP A 405 -1.75 -5.67 -2.70
CA ASP A 405 -2.50 -4.54 -3.24
C ASP A 405 -3.88 -4.47 -2.57
N ARG A 406 -4.04 -3.47 -1.70
CA ARG A 406 -5.15 -3.37 -0.77
C ARG A 406 -6.50 -3.20 -1.47
N GLY A 407 -6.58 -2.24 -2.41
CA GLY A 407 -7.83 -1.91 -3.08
C GLY A 407 -8.25 -2.94 -4.11
N ALA A 408 -7.31 -3.55 -4.83
CA ALA A 408 -7.60 -4.56 -5.83
C ALA A 408 -7.71 -5.99 -5.25
N ARG A 409 -7.49 -6.16 -3.94
CA ARG A 409 -7.57 -7.44 -3.24
C ARG A 409 -6.64 -8.50 -3.83
N THR A 410 -5.40 -8.11 -4.19
CA THR A 410 -4.43 -9.01 -4.84
C THR A 410 -3.13 -9.13 -4.08
N VAL A 411 -2.36 -10.17 -4.40
CA VAL A 411 -0.94 -10.25 -4.11
C VAL A 411 -0.20 -10.44 -5.41
N GLU A 412 0.74 -9.54 -5.68
CA GLU A 412 1.61 -9.59 -6.85
C GLU A 412 2.95 -10.23 -6.49
N ARG A 413 3.47 -11.11 -7.35
CA ARG A 413 4.86 -11.57 -7.26
C ARG A 413 5.69 -10.93 -8.35
N LEU A 414 6.76 -10.27 -7.97
CA LEU A 414 7.75 -9.71 -8.88
C LEU A 414 9.03 -10.53 -8.84
N ASP A 415 9.59 -10.79 -10.00
CA ASP A 415 10.97 -11.24 -10.12
C ASP A 415 11.90 -10.09 -9.70
N ALA A 416 12.53 -10.22 -8.53
CA ALA A 416 13.37 -9.17 -7.97
C ALA A 416 14.64 -8.91 -8.80
N LEU A 417 15.10 -9.88 -9.61
CA LEU A 417 16.28 -9.74 -10.44
C LEU A 417 16.01 -8.90 -11.70
N THR A 418 14.80 -9.02 -12.26
CA THR A 418 14.40 -8.35 -13.51
C THR A 418 13.42 -7.20 -13.31
N GLY A 419 12.66 -7.19 -12.20
CA GLY A 419 11.54 -6.28 -11.95
C GLY A 419 10.24 -6.65 -12.69
N ALA A 420 10.22 -7.78 -13.41
CA ALA A 420 9.04 -8.24 -14.13
C ALA A 420 7.99 -8.85 -13.18
N ALA A 421 6.70 -8.66 -13.51
CA ALA A 421 5.64 -9.41 -12.85
C ALA A 421 5.78 -10.91 -13.21
N SER A 422 5.56 -11.78 -12.22
CA SER A 422 5.74 -13.23 -12.36
C SER A 422 4.59 -14.06 -11.77
N GLY A 423 3.46 -13.43 -11.52
CA GLY A 423 2.23 -14.06 -11.05
C GLY A 423 1.42 -13.13 -10.16
N THR A 424 0.12 -13.42 -10.05
CA THR A 424 -0.85 -12.68 -9.24
C THR A 424 -1.82 -13.65 -8.57
N LEU A 425 -2.06 -13.48 -7.27
CA LEU A 425 -3.22 -14.05 -6.59
C LEU A 425 -4.33 -13.00 -6.59
N GLN A 426 -5.52 -13.38 -7.03
CA GLN A 426 -6.67 -12.49 -7.10
C GLN A 426 -7.68 -12.81 -6.01
N ASP A 427 -8.42 -11.78 -5.58
CA ASP A 427 -9.49 -11.89 -4.58
C ASP A 427 -9.06 -12.62 -3.30
N VAL A 428 -7.89 -12.23 -2.78
CA VAL A 428 -7.33 -12.84 -1.57
C VAL A 428 -8.14 -12.50 -0.32
N GLY A 429 -9.05 -11.53 -0.41
CA GLY A 429 -9.91 -11.01 0.64
C GLY A 429 -9.83 -9.49 0.73
N TYR A 430 -10.74 -8.88 1.51
CA TYR A 430 -10.80 -7.41 1.66
C TYR A 430 -9.58 -6.88 2.42
N ALA A 431 -8.99 -5.82 1.87
CA ALA A 431 -7.86 -5.09 2.43
C ALA A 431 -6.69 -6.01 2.84
N PRO A 432 -5.98 -6.64 1.88
CA PRO A 432 -4.73 -7.34 2.20
C PRO A 432 -3.67 -6.32 2.61
N ASP A 433 -3.47 -6.19 3.94
CA ASP A 433 -2.61 -5.17 4.56
C ASP A 433 -1.20 -5.65 4.88
N GLY A 434 -0.98 -6.96 4.89
CA GLY A 434 0.31 -7.52 5.21
C GLY A 434 0.57 -8.86 4.57
N VAL A 435 1.85 -9.16 4.44
CA VAL A 435 2.34 -10.40 3.84
C VAL A 435 3.60 -10.88 4.54
N ALA A 436 3.69 -12.20 4.80
CA ALA A 436 4.87 -12.85 5.36
C ALA A 436 5.12 -14.20 4.70
N LEU A 437 6.37 -14.68 4.74
CA LEU A 437 6.76 -16.00 4.27
C LEU A 437 7.21 -16.89 5.43
N SER A 438 6.98 -18.20 5.31
CA SER A 438 7.65 -19.19 6.15
C SER A 438 9.17 -19.16 5.94
N ALA A 439 9.93 -19.69 6.90
CA ALA A 439 11.40 -19.66 6.86
C ALA A 439 12.01 -20.36 5.63
N ASP A 440 11.30 -21.32 5.05
CA ASP A 440 11.67 -22.08 3.85
C ASP A 440 11.07 -21.55 2.55
N ASP A 441 10.36 -20.40 2.60
CA ASP A 441 9.60 -19.80 1.50
C ASP A 441 8.46 -20.68 0.95
N ARG A 442 8.01 -21.68 1.71
CA ARG A 442 6.95 -22.59 1.27
C ARG A 442 5.56 -22.00 1.40
N PHE A 443 5.29 -21.31 2.50
CA PHE A 443 3.97 -20.73 2.78
C PHE A 443 4.01 -19.22 2.70
N LEU A 444 3.02 -18.68 2.00
CA LEU A 444 2.73 -17.24 1.96
C LEU A 444 1.50 -16.98 2.83
N PHE A 445 1.67 -16.12 3.83
CA PHE A 445 0.63 -15.68 4.75
C PHE A 445 0.18 -14.27 4.34
N VAL A 446 -1.11 -14.08 4.12
CA VAL A 446 -1.71 -12.80 3.70
C VAL A 446 -2.74 -12.39 4.75
N ASP A 447 -2.54 -11.25 5.37
CA ASP A 447 -3.51 -10.64 6.28
C ASP A 447 -4.58 -9.91 5.48
N ALA A 448 -5.73 -10.53 5.26
CA ALA A 448 -6.91 -9.92 4.66
C ALA A 448 -7.76 -9.27 5.78
N SER A 449 -7.29 -8.12 6.27
CA SER A 449 -7.71 -7.51 7.54
C SER A 449 -9.22 -7.23 7.64
N LEU A 450 -9.85 -6.77 6.56
CA LEU A 450 -11.30 -6.50 6.52
C LEU A 450 -12.15 -7.72 6.13
N SER A 451 -11.52 -8.83 5.72
CA SER A 451 -12.16 -10.16 5.69
C SER A 451 -12.07 -10.85 7.05
N ARG A 452 -11.31 -10.30 8.01
CA ARG A 452 -11.04 -10.92 9.31
C ARG A 452 -10.35 -12.27 9.22
N GLU A 453 -9.49 -12.45 8.20
CA GLU A 453 -8.85 -13.72 7.88
C GLU A 453 -7.35 -13.56 7.63
N LEU A 454 -6.59 -14.52 8.14
CA LEU A 454 -5.26 -14.84 7.62
C LEU A 454 -5.40 -15.90 6.54
N VAL A 455 -5.04 -15.58 5.32
CA VAL A 455 -5.14 -16.49 4.17
C VAL A 455 -3.76 -17.07 3.87
N VAL A 456 -3.66 -18.39 3.71
CA VAL A 456 -2.39 -19.07 3.50
C VAL A 456 -2.35 -19.73 2.14
N TYR A 457 -1.26 -19.51 1.40
CA TYR A 457 -1.03 -20.10 0.08
C TYR A 457 0.28 -20.91 0.03
N ASP A 458 0.35 -21.84 -0.91
CA ASP A 458 1.61 -22.49 -1.29
C ASP A 458 2.41 -21.52 -2.20
N ALA A 459 3.43 -20.89 -1.63
CA ALA A 459 4.25 -19.91 -2.37
C ALA A 459 5.11 -20.56 -3.45
N THR A 460 5.40 -21.87 -3.36
CA THR A 460 6.17 -22.60 -4.38
C THR A 460 5.39 -22.75 -5.69
N ARG A 461 4.06 -22.72 -5.60
CA ARG A 461 3.13 -22.84 -6.73
C ARG A 461 2.48 -21.50 -7.12
N PHE A 462 3.00 -20.40 -6.64
CA PHE A 462 2.40 -19.08 -6.83
C PHE A 462 2.10 -18.76 -8.32
N GLY A 463 2.96 -19.18 -9.25
CA GLY A 463 2.76 -18.98 -10.69
C GLY A 463 1.51 -19.68 -11.25
N ASP A 464 1.01 -20.70 -10.56
CA ASP A 464 -0.20 -21.44 -10.94
C ASP A 464 -1.48 -20.79 -10.39
N ALA A 465 -1.38 -19.66 -9.67
CA ALA A 465 -2.44 -19.00 -8.93
C ALA A 465 -3.23 -20.00 -8.05
N PRO A 466 -2.59 -20.67 -7.09
CA PRO A 466 -3.18 -21.76 -6.33
C PRO A 466 -4.35 -21.28 -5.46
N ALA A 467 -5.32 -22.16 -5.24
CA ALA A 467 -6.31 -21.92 -4.19
C ALA A 467 -5.64 -21.83 -2.81
N PRO A 468 -6.23 -21.10 -1.85
CA PRO A 468 -5.68 -21.02 -0.51
C PRO A 468 -5.66 -22.38 0.18
N LEU A 469 -4.57 -22.68 0.90
CA LEU A 469 -4.43 -23.87 1.74
C LEU A 469 -5.31 -23.75 2.99
N ALA A 470 -5.47 -22.53 3.51
CA ALA A 470 -6.30 -22.24 4.66
C ALA A 470 -6.80 -20.80 4.66
N ARG A 471 -7.96 -20.58 5.28
CA ARG A 471 -8.50 -19.30 5.72
C ARG A 471 -8.75 -19.38 7.22
N ILE A 472 -8.05 -18.56 7.99
CA ILE A 472 -7.98 -18.65 9.46
C ILE A 472 -8.65 -17.40 10.03
N PRO A 473 -9.78 -17.50 10.75
CA PRO A 473 -10.43 -16.35 11.34
C PRO A 473 -9.53 -15.62 12.35
N LEU A 474 -9.35 -14.32 12.17
CA LEU A 474 -8.52 -13.47 13.05
C LEU A 474 -9.31 -12.92 14.24
N VAL A 475 -10.62 -12.84 14.15
CA VAL A 475 -11.49 -12.37 15.25
C VAL A 475 -12.35 -13.49 15.79
N ALA A 476 -12.51 -13.53 17.11
CA ALA A 476 -13.41 -14.49 17.75
C ALA A 476 -14.87 -13.99 17.72
N ARG A 477 -15.05 -12.67 17.82
CA ARG A 477 -16.33 -12.00 17.73
C ARG A 477 -16.10 -10.67 17.00
N GLU A 478 -16.90 -10.40 15.98
CA GLU A 478 -16.83 -9.12 15.25
C GLU A 478 -17.13 -7.93 16.19
N PRO A 479 -16.21 -6.96 16.33
CA PRO A 479 -16.41 -5.80 17.18
C PRO A 479 -17.25 -4.71 16.52
N LEU A 480 -17.28 -4.65 15.18
CA LEU A 480 -18.05 -3.65 14.45
C LEU A 480 -19.47 -4.14 14.17
N ASP A 481 -20.41 -3.19 14.09
CA ASP A 481 -21.72 -3.47 13.53
C ASP A 481 -21.58 -4.00 12.10
N ALA A 482 -22.45 -4.93 11.70
CA ALA A 482 -22.36 -5.59 10.40
C ALA A 482 -22.47 -4.61 9.22
N GLN A 483 -23.29 -3.55 9.36
CA GLN A 483 -23.44 -2.52 8.36
C GLN A 483 -22.18 -1.64 8.27
N VAL A 484 -21.61 -1.29 9.43
CA VAL A 484 -20.34 -0.54 9.50
C VAL A 484 -19.17 -1.33 8.89
N LEU A 485 -19.05 -2.63 9.23
CA LEU A 485 -18.03 -3.48 8.61
C LEU A 485 -18.19 -3.57 7.10
N ARG A 486 -19.44 -3.78 6.62
CA ARG A 486 -19.71 -3.80 5.18
C ARG A 486 -19.34 -2.49 4.50
N GLY A 487 -19.68 -1.36 5.10
CA GLY A 487 -19.32 -0.03 4.61
C GLY A 487 -17.79 0.17 4.58
N LYS A 488 -17.09 -0.28 5.61
CA LYS A 488 -15.61 -0.23 5.68
C LYS A 488 -14.97 -1.09 4.58
N GLN A 489 -15.54 -2.25 4.27
CA GLN A 489 -15.11 -3.08 3.13
C GLN A 489 -15.28 -2.34 1.81
N LEU A 490 -16.46 -1.79 1.54
CA LEU A 490 -16.75 -1.04 0.31
C LEU A 490 -15.88 0.20 0.16
N PHE A 491 -15.63 0.93 1.25
CA PHE A 491 -14.77 2.12 1.26
C PHE A 491 -13.32 1.82 0.83
N ASN A 492 -12.85 0.60 1.09
CA ASN A 492 -11.50 0.15 0.76
C ASN A 492 -11.41 -0.68 -0.52
N ASP A 493 -12.52 -0.94 -1.20
CA ASP A 493 -12.58 -1.88 -2.33
C ASP A 493 -12.58 -1.16 -3.67
N ALA A 494 -11.59 -1.42 -4.49
CA ALA A 494 -11.54 -0.98 -5.88
C ALA A 494 -11.88 -2.11 -6.88
N LEU A 495 -11.96 -3.38 -6.40
CA LEU A 495 -12.21 -4.54 -7.27
C LEU A 495 -13.67 -4.65 -7.69
N ASP A 496 -14.62 -4.20 -6.86
CA ASP A 496 -16.04 -4.23 -7.19
C ASP A 496 -16.34 -3.27 -8.36
N PRO A 497 -16.81 -3.78 -9.52
CA PRO A 497 -17.06 -2.95 -10.70
C PRO A 497 -18.24 -1.97 -10.53
N ARG A 498 -18.97 -2.04 -9.42
CA ARG A 498 -19.97 -1.03 -9.06
C ARG A 498 -19.31 0.21 -8.50
N LEU A 499 -18.18 0.04 -7.78
CA LEU A 499 -17.45 1.12 -7.12
C LEU A 499 -16.45 1.79 -8.05
N SER A 500 -15.69 1.00 -8.82
CA SER A 500 -14.58 1.49 -9.63
C SER A 500 -14.43 0.71 -10.92
N LYS A 501 -14.02 1.39 -11.97
CA LYS A 501 -13.58 0.76 -13.22
C LYS A 501 -12.11 0.37 -13.11
N ASP A 502 -11.80 -0.84 -13.57
CA ASP A 502 -10.44 -1.36 -13.73
C ASP A 502 -9.62 -1.39 -12.42
N SER A 503 -10.28 -1.39 -11.27
CA SER A 503 -9.69 -1.54 -9.92
C SER A 503 -8.66 -0.46 -9.52
N TYR A 504 -8.73 0.75 -10.06
CA TYR A 504 -7.76 1.80 -9.79
C TYR A 504 -8.03 2.60 -8.52
N ILE A 505 -9.29 2.91 -8.23
CA ILE A 505 -9.63 3.91 -7.22
C ILE A 505 -10.65 3.37 -6.22
N ALA A 506 -10.46 3.70 -4.96
CA ALA A 506 -11.42 3.53 -3.86
C ALA A 506 -11.38 4.76 -2.97
N CYS A 507 -12.40 4.98 -2.14
CA CYS A 507 -12.44 6.10 -1.19
C CYS A 507 -11.20 6.16 -0.29
N ALA A 508 -10.72 4.99 0.17
CA ALA A 508 -9.52 4.86 0.99
C ALA A 508 -8.23 5.34 0.31
N HIS A 509 -8.20 5.51 -1.02
CA HIS A 509 -6.98 5.96 -1.69
C HIS A 509 -6.72 7.47 -1.48
N CYS A 510 -7.75 8.26 -1.21
CA CYS A 510 -7.62 9.65 -0.76
C CYS A 510 -7.84 9.78 0.76
N HIS A 511 -8.56 8.84 1.39
CA HIS A 511 -8.94 8.88 2.80
C HIS A 511 -8.50 7.62 3.57
N LEU A 512 -7.25 7.19 3.40
CA LEU A 512 -6.73 6.01 4.11
C LEU A 512 -6.78 6.23 5.63
N ASP A 513 -7.32 5.24 6.35
CA ASP A 513 -7.59 5.33 7.79
C ASP A 513 -8.54 6.49 8.17
N GLY A 514 -9.39 6.97 7.25
CA GLY A 514 -10.28 8.12 7.44
C GLY A 514 -9.57 9.47 7.37
N ARG A 515 -8.26 9.52 7.14
CA ARG A 515 -7.44 10.73 7.12
C ARG A 515 -7.37 11.38 5.74
N SER A 516 -6.88 12.60 5.67
CA SER A 516 -6.48 13.24 4.42
C SER A 516 -5.22 12.59 3.83
N ASP A 517 -5.12 12.54 2.51
CA ASP A 517 -3.90 12.18 1.79
C ASP A 517 -2.86 13.32 1.73
N GLY A 518 -3.20 14.51 2.25
CA GLY A 518 -2.39 15.71 2.19
C GLY A 518 -2.25 16.28 0.78
N ARG A 519 -3.24 16.04 -0.10
CA ARG A 519 -3.22 16.44 -1.52
C ARG A 519 -4.29 17.45 -1.85
N THR A 520 -3.97 18.26 -2.86
CA THR A 520 -4.94 19.09 -3.56
C THR A 520 -5.12 18.54 -4.96
N TRP A 521 -6.32 18.08 -5.26
CA TRP A 521 -6.69 17.53 -6.54
C TRP A 521 -7.35 18.57 -7.44
N ASP A 522 -7.20 18.43 -8.74
CA ASP A 522 -7.89 19.27 -9.73
C ASP A 522 -9.17 18.57 -10.18
N PHE A 523 -10.29 18.92 -9.54
CA PHE A 523 -11.62 18.40 -9.84
C PHE A 523 -12.44 19.33 -10.76
N THR A 524 -11.78 20.14 -11.56
CA THR A 524 -12.45 21.05 -12.51
C THR A 524 -13.40 20.30 -13.44
N ASP A 525 -13.01 19.12 -13.91
CA ASP A 525 -13.87 18.28 -14.77
C ASP A 525 -15.08 17.66 -14.05
N ARG A 526 -15.10 17.70 -12.73
CA ARG A 526 -16.20 17.21 -11.88
C ARG A 526 -17.15 18.33 -11.46
N GLY A 527 -17.01 19.52 -12.03
CA GLY A 527 -17.82 20.68 -11.67
C GLY A 527 -17.42 21.33 -10.34
N GLU A 528 -16.19 21.12 -9.91
CA GLU A 528 -15.60 21.70 -8.71
C GLU A 528 -14.44 22.65 -9.09
N GLY A 529 -13.25 22.41 -8.66
CA GLY A 529 -12.00 23.12 -8.92
C GLY A 529 -10.86 22.44 -8.18
N LEU A 530 -9.86 23.21 -7.78
CA LEU A 530 -8.84 22.69 -6.88
C LEU A 530 -9.46 22.40 -5.51
N ARG A 531 -9.29 21.18 -5.02
CA ARG A 531 -9.84 20.72 -3.73
C ARG A 531 -8.81 19.98 -2.91
N ASN A 532 -8.51 20.55 -1.76
CA ASN A 532 -7.70 19.87 -0.73
C ASN A 532 -8.53 18.79 -0.06
N THR A 533 -7.99 17.58 0.00
CA THR A 533 -8.65 16.44 0.65
C THR A 533 -8.82 16.71 2.15
N THR A 534 -10.02 16.62 2.66
CA THR A 534 -10.31 16.79 4.10
C THR A 534 -10.27 15.46 4.83
N SER A 535 -9.88 15.46 6.12
CA SER A 535 -10.06 14.29 7.00
C SER A 535 -11.55 14.01 7.22
N LEU A 536 -11.91 12.73 7.34
CA LEU A 536 -13.27 12.26 7.66
C LEU A 536 -13.44 12.03 9.17
N LEU A 537 -12.33 12.00 9.93
CA LEU A 537 -12.35 11.72 11.37
C LEU A 537 -13.07 12.80 12.14
N GLY A 538 -13.88 12.41 13.12
CA GLY A 538 -14.66 13.30 13.98
C GLY A 538 -15.84 13.99 13.31
N ARG A 539 -16.03 13.80 11.99
CA ARG A 539 -17.11 14.47 11.24
C ARG A 539 -18.43 13.74 11.32
N ALA A 540 -18.42 12.42 11.54
CA ALA A 540 -19.62 11.57 11.60
C ALA A 540 -20.54 11.73 10.37
N GLY A 541 -19.97 11.67 9.18
CA GLY A 541 -20.69 11.89 7.92
C GLY A 541 -21.18 13.31 7.78
N THR A 542 -22.51 13.52 7.68
CA THR A 542 -23.14 14.85 7.58
C THR A 542 -23.50 15.48 8.93
N ALA A 543 -23.11 14.85 10.06
CA ALA A 543 -23.45 15.42 11.38
C ALA A 543 -22.77 16.76 11.68
N HIS A 544 -21.80 17.18 10.84
CA HIS A 544 -21.15 18.49 10.91
C HIS A 544 -21.71 19.51 9.89
N GLY A 545 -22.61 19.11 8.99
CA GLY A 545 -23.16 19.93 7.92
C GLY A 545 -23.01 19.27 6.54
N PRO A 546 -23.15 20.05 5.46
CA PRO A 546 -22.92 19.59 4.09
C PRO A 546 -21.51 19.05 3.86
N ILE A 547 -21.39 18.23 2.83
CA ILE A 547 -20.11 17.63 2.46
C ILE A 547 -19.45 18.45 1.35
N HIS A 548 -18.13 18.39 1.26
CA HIS A 548 -17.24 19.14 0.38
C HIS A 548 -17.10 20.63 0.74
N TRP A 549 -16.01 21.24 0.24
CA TRP A 549 -15.74 22.67 0.41
C TRP A 549 -16.82 23.58 -0.21
N SER A 550 -17.56 23.06 -1.18
CA SER A 550 -18.66 23.76 -1.85
C SER A 550 -20.03 23.45 -1.27
N GLY A 551 -20.12 22.53 -0.28
CA GLY A 551 -21.39 22.12 0.31
C GLY A 551 -22.39 21.56 -0.70
N ASN A 552 -21.91 20.78 -1.66
CA ASN A 552 -22.71 20.28 -2.78
C ASN A 552 -23.34 18.89 -2.54
N PHE A 553 -23.12 18.26 -1.36
CA PHE A 553 -23.74 17.01 -0.94
C PHE A 553 -24.46 17.19 0.40
N ASP A 554 -25.66 16.64 0.54
CA ASP A 554 -26.44 16.67 1.78
C ASP A 554 -26.59 15.29 2.47
N GLU A 555 -26.19 14.24 1.80
CA GLU A 555 -26.09 12.89 2.36
C GLU A 555 -24.80 12.19 1.84
N VAL A 556 -24.30 11.21 2.58
CA VAL A 556 -23.12 10.43 2.14
C VAL A 556 -23.43 9.61 0.88
N GLN A 557 -24.69 9.24 0.70
CA GLN A 557 -25.18 8.50 -0.45
C GLN A 557 -25.05 9.28 -1.78
N ASP A 558 -24.80 10.59 -1.74
CA ASP A 558 -24.53 11.43 -2.94
C ASP A 558 -23.25 11.02 -3.66
N PHE A 559 -22.32 10.35 -2.98
CA PHE A 559 -21.15 9.74 -3.61
C PHE A 559 -21.49 8.69 -4.67
N GLU A 560 -22.75 8.25 -4.78
CA GLU A 560 -23.22 7.45 -5.92
C GLU A 560 -22.91 8.13 -7.26
N SER A 561 -22.98 9.48 -7.29
CA SER A 561 -22.60 10.27 -8.46
C SER A 561 -21.11 10.10 -8.80
N ASP A 562 -20.22 10.18 -7.80
CA ASP A 562 -18.78 10.01 -8.00
C ASP A 562 -18.41 8.59 -8.41
N LEU A 563 -19.06 7.57 -7.82
CA LEU A 563 -18.89 6.18 -8.21
C LEU A 563 -19.18 5.97 -9.70
N ARG A 564 -20.29 6.55 -10.21
CA ARG A 564 -20.71 6.41 -11.60
C ARG A 564 -19.85 7.22 -12.58
N HIS A 565 -19.47 8.43 -12.22
CA HIS A 565 -18.81 9.36 -13.14
C HIS A 565 -17.29 9.40 -12.92
N ALA A 566 -16.84 9.76 -11.74
CA ALA A 566 -15.43 10.01 -11.45
C ALA A 566 -14.61 8.71 -11.34
N PHE A 567 -15.20 7.66 -10.75
CA PHE A 567 -14.52 6.37 -10.57
C PHE A 567 -14.82 5.39 -11.73
N GLY A 568 -15.76 5.74 -12.60
CA GLY A 568 -16.14 4.94 -13.77
C GLY A 568 -16.83 3.63 -13.42
N GLY A 569 -17.27 3.44 -12.17
CA GLY A 569 -18.06 2.31 -11.70
C GLY A 569 -19.50 2.35 -12.23
N ARG A 570 -20.28 1.31 -11.94
CA ARG A 570 -21.68 1.23 -12.33
C ARG A 570 -22.65 1.84 -11.31
N GLY A 571 -22.14 2.19 -10.11
CA GLY A 571 -22.93 2.64 -8.98
C GLY A 571 -23.47 1.50 -8.13
N LEU A 572 -23.93 1.84 -6.95
CA LEU A 572 -24.54 0.93 -5.96
C LEU A 572 -26.07 0.95 -6.01
N LEU A 573 -26.66 1.96 -6.66
CA LEU A 573 -28.09 2.00 -6.98
C LEU A 573 -28.37 1.29 -8.31
N ASP A 574 -29.58 0.71 -8.43
CA ASP A 574 -30.09 0.25 -9.72
C ASP A 574 -30.28 1.45 -10.66
N ASP A 575 -30.02 1.27 -11.97
CA ASP A 575 -30.07 2.35 -12.96
C ASP A 575 -31.46 3.00 -13.09
N VAL A 576 -32.53 2.22 -12.89
CA VAL A 576 -33.93 2.75 -12.91
C VAL A 576 -34.15 3.61 -11.66
N VAL A 577 -33.66 3.16 -10.51
CA VAL A 577 -33.75 3.93 -9.24
C VAL A 577 -32.94 5.22 -9.36
N TRP A 578 -31.71 5.14 -9.85
CA TRP A 578 -30.82 6.28 -10.06
C TRP A 578 -31.44 7.35 -10.99
N SER A 579 -32.06 6.94 -12.10
CA SER A 579 -32.64 7.85 -13.08
C SER A 579 -34.06 8.31 -12.74
N THR A 580 -34.64 7.88 -11.62
CA THR A 580 -35.98 8.27 -11.19
C THR A 580 -35.94 9.57 -10.38
N GLY A 581 -36.82 10.53 -10.74
CA GLY A 581 -36.92 11.82 -10.06
C GLY A 581 -35.64 12.65 -10.27
N THR A 582 -35.13 13.22 -9.21
CA THR A 582 -33.90 14.05 -9.20
C THR A 582 -32.70 13.38 -8.54
N ARG A 583 -32.70 12.04 -8.34
CA ARG A 583 -31.66 11.30 -7.63
C ARG A 583 -30.28 11.36 -8.29
N SER A 584 -30.24 11.63 -9.59
CA SER A 584 -28.97 11.87 -10.30
C SER A 584 -28.33 13.23 -9.98
N ASP A 585 -29.06 14.13 -9.34
CA ASP A 585 -28.51 15.36 -8.76
C ASP A 585 -28.09 15.07 -7.29
N PRO A 586 -26.86 15.41 -6.87
CA PRO A 586 -26.41 15.23 -5.49
C PRO A 586 -27.32 15.84 -4.42
N LEU A 587 -27.90 17.01 -4.67
CA LEU A 587 -28.88 17.67 -3.76
C LEU A 587 -30.33 17.41 -4.19
N GLY A 588 -30.58 16.31 -4.87
CA GLY A 588 -31.91 15.93 -5.36
C GLY A 588 -32.70 15.08 -4.36
N ASP A 589 -33.54 14.19 -4.90
CA ASP A 589 -34.32 13.26 -4.06
C ASP A 589 -33.38 12.37 -3.24
N PRO A 590 -33.73 12.08 -1.95
CA PRO A 590 -32.90 11.25 -1.08
C PRO A 590 -32.61 9.86 -1.65
N LYS A 591 -31.40 9.37 -1.39
CA LYS A 591 -30.90 8.05 -1.79
C LYS A 591 -30.82 7.08 -0.61
N GLU A 592 -30.90 7.60 0.63
CA GLU A 592 -30.95 6.78 1.85
C GLU A 592 -32.10 5.75 1.77
N GLY A 593 -31.80 4.50 2.17
CA GLY A 593 -32.76 3.38 2.17
C GLY A 593 -32.98 2.72 0.81
N LEU A 594 -32.32 3.17 -0.26
CA LEU A 594 -32.51 2.64 -1.61
C LEU A 594 -31.48 1.57 -2.00
N SER A 595 -30.36 1.49 -1.30
CA SER A 595 -29.34 0.46 -1.49
C SER A 595 -28.67 0.13 -0.16
N ALA A 596 -28.73 -1.14 0.24
CA ALA A 596 -28.10 -1.59 1.48
C ALA A 596 -26.56 -1.39 1.49
N ASP A 597 -25.91 -1.51 0.33
CA ASP A 597 -24.46 -1.27 0.22
C ASP A 597 -24.13 0.23 0.29
N LEU A 598 -24.95 1.09 -0.31
CA LEU A 598 -24.76 2.54 -0.24
C LEU A 598 -25.01 3.06 1.19
N ASP A 599 -26.05 2.54 1.86
CA ASP A 599 -26.32 2.85 3.27
C ASP A 599 -25.23 2.30 4.21
N ALA A 600 -24.64 1.15 3.88
CA ALA A 600 -23.51 0.63 4.62
C ALA A 600 -22.28 1.53 4.48
N LEU A 601 -22.00 2.05 3.28
CA LEU A 601 -20.93 3.03 3.07
C LEU A 601 -21.15 4.28 3.94
N ALA A 602 -22.39 4.80 3.94
CA ALA A 602 -22.77 5.94 4.78
C ALA A 602 -22.63 5.64 6.28
N ALA A 603 -23.04 4.45 6.73
CA ALA A 603 -22.89 4.02 8.12
C ALA A 603 -21.42 3.96 8.56
N TYR A 604 -20.52 3.48 7.69
CA TYR A 604 -19.09 3.50 7.98
C TYR A 604 -18.55 4.94 8.10
N VAL A 605 -18.86 5.82 7.15
CA VAL A 605 -18.41 7.22 7.22
C VAL A 605 -18.99 7.93 8.43
N ALA A 606 -20.24 7.66 8.79
CA ALA A 606 -20.87 8.18 10.01
C ALA A 606 -20.23 7.65 11.31
N SER A 607 -19.67 6.43 11.30
CA SER A 607 -18.95 5.85 12.45
C SER A 607 -17.61 6.53 12.75
N LEU A 608 -17.09 7.35 11.85
CA LEU A 608 -15.86 8.13 12.03
C LEU A 608 -16.18 9.41 12.83
N ASP A 609 -16.62 9.27 14.08
CA ASP A 609 -17.16 10.33 14.93
C ASP A 609 -16.16 10.89 15.94
N THR A 610 -14.96 10.34 16.02
CA THR A 610 -13.95 10.70 16.99
C THR A 610 -12.78 11.42 16.34
N PHE A 611 -12.44 12.61 16.84
CA PHE A 611 -11.24 13.34 16.44
C PHE A 611 -9.99 12.73 17.08
N PRO A 612 -8.90 12.58 16.32
CA PRO A 612 -7.63 12.15 16.88
C PRO A 612 -7.06 13.20 17.83
N THR A 613 -6.39 12.74 18.89
CA THR A 613 -5.73 13.63 19.84
C THR A 613 -4.50 14.29 19.20
N SER A 614 -4.44 15.63 19.28
CA SER A 614 -3.23 16.36 18.91
C SER A 614 -2.07 16.03 19.87
N PRO A 615 -0.85 15.81 19.39
CA PRO A 615 0.34 15.64 20.25
C PRO A 615 0.71 16.92 21.01
N GLU A 616 0.24 18.09 20.58
CA GLU A 616 0.40 19.36 21.30
C GLU A 616 -0.71 19.62 22.33
N SER A 617 -1.73 18.76 22.37
CA SER A 617 -2.75 18.81 23.42
C SER A 617 -2.20 18.35 24.76
N THR A 618 -2.41 19.15 25.80
CA THR A 618 -2.00 18.82 27.17
C THR A 618 -2.85 17.73 27.81
N GLY A 619 -4.03 17.45 27.26
CA GLY A 619 -5.03 16.54 27.83
C GLY A 619 -5.72 17.08 29.10
N GLY A 620 -5.53 18.36 29.41
CA GLY A 620 -6.07 19.04 30.57
C GLY A 620 -6.04 20.56 30.41
N ALA A 621 -5.57 21.29 31.44
CA ALA A 621 -5.44 22.74 31.34
C ALA A 621 -4.47 23.16 30.24
N LEU A 622 -4.85 24.12 29.42
CA LEU A 622 -4.00 24.68 28.36
C LEU A 622 -2.73 25.29 28.97
N THR A 623 -1.64 25.28 28.17
CA THR A 623 -0.46 26.05 28.54
C THR A 623 -0.77 27.56 28.57
N PRO A 624 0.03 28.39 29.23
CA PRO A 624 -0.21 29.84 29.23
C PRO A 624 -0.27 30.46 27.82
N SER A 625 0.51 29.97 26.88
CA SER A 625 0.48 30.41 25.47
C SER A 625 -0.82 29.98 24.79
N GLN A 626 -1.22 28.72 24.94
CA GLN A 626 -2.48 28.20 24.38
C GLN A 626 -3.70 28.91 24.96
N GLU A 627 -3.68 29.28 26.24
CA GLU A 627 -4.78 30.03 26.90
C GLU A 627 -4.90 31.45 26.36
N ARG A 628 -3.77 32.15 26.14
CA ARG A 628 -3.77 33.45 25.44
C ARG A 628 -4.26 33.31 24.00
N GLY A 629 -3.81 32.29 23.28
CA GLY A 629 -4.30 31.98 21.95
C GLY A 629 -5.79 31.69 21.89
N ARG A 630 -6.32 30.91 22.83
CA ARG A 630 -7.77 30.67 22.98
C ARG A 630 -8.54 31.97 23.23
N THR A 631 -8.01 32.87 24.05
CA THR A 631 -8.60 34.18 24.32
C THR A 631 -8.64 35.06 23.07
N LEU A 632 -7.55 35.06 22.28
CA LEU A 632 -7.48 35.74 20.98
C LEU A 632 -8.49 35.16 20.01
N PHE A 633 -8.53 33.84 19.86
CA PHE A 633 -9.47 33.14 18.98
C PHE A 633 -10.94 33.47 19.28
N ALA A 634 -11.30 33.51 20.54
CA ALA A 634 -12.65 33.84 21.01
C ALA A 634 -12.98 35.33 20.97
N SER A 635 -12.00 36.20 20.69
CA SER A 635 -12.20 37.64 20.72
C SER A 635 -13.01 38.14 19.52
N ALA A 636 -13.89 39.13 19.78
CA ALA A 636 -14.60 39.83 18.70
C ALA A 636 -13.65 40.64 17.79
N ARG A 637 -12.41 40.93 18.25
CA ARG A 637 -11.38 41.63 17.46
C ARG A 637 -10.97 40.78 16.27
N LEU A 638 -10.69 39.48 16.46
CA LEU A 638 -10.25 38.61 15.38
C LEU A 638 -11.41 38.01 14.60
N GLY A 639 -12.55 37.75 15.24
CA GLY A 639 -13.75 37.22 14.58
C GLY A 639 -13.72 35.72 14.24
N CYS A 640 -12.69 34.98 14.65
CA CYS A 640 -12.55 33.55 14.29
C CYS A 640 -13.75 32.70 14.78
N ALA A 641 -14.21 32.92 16.01
CA ALA A 641 -15.31 32.18 16.61
C ALA A 641 -16.71 32.51 16.01
N THR A 642 -16.82 33.41 15.05
CA THR A 642 -18.10 33.67 14.33
C THR A 642 -18.47 32.56 13.40
N CYS A 643 -17.47 31.91 12.77
CA CYS A 643 -17.63 30.77 11.87
C CYS A 643 -17.17 29.46 12.55
N HIS A 644 -16.02 29.51 13.22
CA HIS A 644 -15.45 28.33 13.91
C HIS A 644 -15.98 28.23 15.36
N ALA A 645 -17.23 27.82 15.50
CA ALA A 645 -17.97 27.78 16.78
C ALA A 645 -18.43 26.37 17.16
N GLY A 646 -18.90 26.23 18.41
CA GLY A 646 -19.42 24.97 18.97
C GLY A 646 -18.32 23.91 19.18
N GLU A 647 -18.72 22.70 19.52
CA GLU A 647 -17.82 21.59 19.85
C GLU A 647 -16.98 21.13 18.64
N ARG A 648 -17.51 21.27 17.45
CA ARG A 648 -16.84 20.89 16.20
C ARG A 648 -16.08 22.04 15.53
N LEU A 649 -16.10 23.24 16.14
CA LEU A 649 -15.43 24.43 15.61
C LEU A 649 -15.78 24.72 14.15
N THR A 650 -17.07 24.68 13.84
CA THR A 650 -17.64 24.98 12.51
C THR A 650 -19.06 25.49 12.64
N ASP A 651 -19.50 26.35 11.72
CA ASP A 651 -20.89 26.77 11.54
C ASP A 651 -21.55 26.12 10.32
N SER A 652 -20.88 25.13 9.74
CA SER A 652 -21.32 24.35 8.56
C SER A 652 -22.77 23.87 8.73
N ARG A 653 -23.66 24.25 7.84
CA ARG A 653 -25.07 23.86 7.80
C ARG A 653 -25.73 24.27 6.50
N PHE A 654 -26.91 23.72 6.24
CA PHE A 654 -27.84 24.31 5.26
C PHE A 654 -28.65 25.44 5.89
N THR A 655 -28.83 26.56 5.15
CA THR A 655 -29.70 27.68 5.51
C THR A 655 -31.12 27.47 4.97
N ALA A 656 -31.25 26.75 3.87
CA ALA A 656 -32.46 26.23 3.27
C ALA A 656 -32.13 24.91 2.53
N PRO A 657 -33.09 24.07 2.13
CA PRO A 657 -32.81 22.86 1.37
C PRO A 657 -31.93 23.12 0.16
N GLY A 658 -30.75 22.46 0.10
CA GLY A 658 -29.75 22.60 -0.96
C GLY A 658 -28.95 23.92 -0.96
N GLU A 659 -29.14 24.81 0.04
CA GLU A 659 -28.44 26.09 0.18
C GLU A 659 -27.52 26.06 1.40
N PRO A 660 -26.23 25.65 1.25
CA PRO A 660 -25.26 25.66 2.34
C PRO A 660 -24.89 27.11 2.75
N LEU A 661 -24.53 27.27 4.01
CA LEU A 661 -23.91 28.48 4.50
C LEU A 661 -22.45 28.51 4.02
N LEU A 662 -22.14 29.41 3.11
CA LEU A 662 -20.80 29.56 2.54
C LEU A 662 -20.23 30.94 2.87
N HIS A 663 -18.91 31.00 3.09
CA HIS A 663 -18.17 32.21 3.41
C HIS A 663 -17.08 32.48 2.36
N ASP A 664 -17.01 33.71 1.85
CA ASP A 664 -15.84 34.16 1.10
C ASP A 664 -14.80 34.73 2.09
N VAL A 665 -13.73 33.97 2.25
CA VAL A 665 -12.60 34.31 3.14
C VAL A 665 -11.41 34.87 2.36
N GLY A 666 -11.65 35.40 1.16
CA GLY A 666 -10.63 36.04 0.33
C GLY A 666 -9.64 35.09 -0.34
N THR A 667 -9.97 33.79 -0.40
CA THR A 667 -9.11 32.76 -0.99
C THR A 667 -9.64 32.23 -2.33
N LEU A 668 -10.80 32.73 -2.77
CA LEU A 668 -11.36 32.36 -4.06
C LEU A 668 -10.53 32.94 -5.21
N GLY A 669 -10.23 32.13 -6.22
CA GLY A 669 -9.41 32.50 -7.38
C GLY A 669 -9.77 31.65 -8.61
N PRO A 670 -9.02 31.78 -9.71
CA PRO A 670 -9.32 31.06 -10.95
C PRO A 670 -9.36 29.54 -10.81
N GLY A 671 -8.59 28.97 -9.85
CA GLY A 671 -8.59 27.54 -9.55
C GLY A 671 -9.72 27.10 -8.62
N SER A 672 -10.50 27.99 -8.03
CA SER A 672 -11.57 27.63 -7.09
C SER A 672 -12.77 26.98 -7.77
N GLY A 673 -12.91 27.15 -9.10
CA GLY A 673 -13.89 26.48 -9.93
C GLY A 673 -15.32 26.93 -9.69
N GLN A 674 -16.22 25.97 -9.53
CA GLN A 674 -17.66 26.24 -9.54
C GLN A 674 -18.41 25.38 -8.50
N ARG A 675 -19.68 25.69 -8.31
CA ARG A 675 -20.67 24.92 -7.58
C ARG A 675 -21.91 24.75 -8.46
N ARG A 676 -22.25 23.50 -8.82
CA ARG A 676 -23.43 23.17 -9.62
C ARG A 676 -23.56 23.99 -10.94
N GLY A 677 -22.41 24.20 -11.61
CA GLY A 677 -22.36 24.92 -12.88
C GLY A 677 -22.27 26.45 -12.78
N GLU A 678 -22.39 27.00 -11.56
CA GLU A 678 -22.23 28.44 -11.31
C GLU A 678 -20.89 28.72 -10.60
N PRO A 679 -20.28 29.89 -10.78
CA PRO A 679 -19.07 30.29 -10.07
C PRO A 679 -19.20 30.09 -8.55
N LEU A 680 -18.17 29.57 -7.90
CA LEU A 680 -18.14 29.41 -6.45
C LEU A 680 -18.11 30.78 -5.77
N THR A 681 -19.04 31.04 -4.86
CA THR A 681 -19.20 32.34 -4.18
C THR A 681 -18.71 32.34 -2.73
N GLY A 682 -18.39 31.17 -2.19
CA GLY A 682 -17.92 30.99 -0.82
C GLY A 682 -17.56 29.54 -0.55
N LEU A 683 -17.08 29.25 0.63
CA LEU A 683 -16.62 27.94 1.09
C LEU A 683 -17.37 27.55 2.36
N ASP A 684 -17.68 26.25 2.49
CA ASP A 684 -18.15 25.67 3.73
C ASP A 684 -17.05 25.73 4.79
N THR A 685 -17.42 26.04 6.04
CA THR A 685 -16.46 26.18 7.14
C THR A 685 -15.98 24.79 7.61
N PRO A 686 -14.69 24.42 7.42
CA PRO A 686 -14.18 23.16 7.94
C PRO A 686 -14.03 23.21 9.46
N THR A 687 -14.05 22.03 10.10
CA THR A 687 -13.65 21.91 11.52
C THR A 687 -12.18 22.33 11.69
N LEU A 688 -11.84 22.86 12.87
CA LEU A 688 -10.45 23.15 13.26
C LEU A 688 -9.80 22.04 14.10
N HIS A 689 -10.50 20.95 14.35
CA HIS A 689 -9.84 19.78 14.93
C HIS A 689 -8.90 19.13 13.92
N GLU A 690 -7.81 18.53 14.42
CA GLU A 690 -6.80 17.83 13.61
C GLU A 690 -5.98 18.76 12.68
N LEU A 691 -5.90 20.05 12.96
CA LEU A 691 -5.16 21.01 12.12
C LEU A 691 -3.69 20.65 11.96
N LEU A 692 -3.04 20.10 12.98
CA LEU A 692 -1.63 19.71 12.89
C LEU A 692 -1.34 18.68 11.80
N ASP A 693 -2.35 17.90 11.41
CA ASP A 693 -2.26 16.79 10.45
C ASP A 693 -2.90 17.12 9.09
N SER A 694 -3.43 18.34 8.93
CA SER A 694 -4.27 18.73 7.78
C SER A 694 -3.54 19.50 6.68
N ALA A 695 -2.22 19.74 6.81
CA ALA A 695 -1.47 20.44 5.77
C ALA A 695 -1.48 19.66 4.43
N PRO A 696 -1.51 20.38 3.26
CA PRO A 696 -1.63 21.82 3.08
C PRO A 696 -3.02 22.33 3.46
N TYR A 697 -3.13 23.63 3.74
CA TYR A 697 -4.36 24.26 4.22
C TYR A 697 -5.08 25.03 3.12
N LEU A 698 -6.33 25.43 3.41
CA LEU A 698 -7.30 26.04 2.51
C LEU A 698 -7.84 25.07 1.45
N HIS A 699 -8.93 25.45 0.79
CA HIS A 699 -9.63 24.59 -0.17
C HIS A 699 -8.77 24.16 -1.37
N ASP A 700 -7.81 25.00 -1.73
CA ASP A 700 -6.90 24.84 -2.85
C ASP A 700 -5.47 24.45 -2.46
N GLY A 701 -5.24 24.16 -1.16
CA GLY A 701 -3.92 23.81 -0.64
C GLY A 701 -2.88 24.91 -0.73
N SER A 702 -3.29 26.17 -0.91
CA SER A 702 -2.39 27.29 -1.20
C SER A 702 -1.56 27.78 -0.01
N ALA A 703 -1.82 27.28 1.20
CA ALA A 703 -1.03 27.57 2.39
C ALA A 703 -0.33 26.28 2.89
N ALA A 704 0.98 26.29 2.98
CA ALA A 704 1.75 25.16 3.49
C ALA A 704 1.73 25.09 5.04
N THR A 705 1.50 26.20 5.71
CA THR A 705 1.52 26.32 7.17
C THR A 705 0.31 27.11 7.69
N LEU A 706 -0.09 26.83 8.96
CA LEU A 706 -1.11 27.63 9.63
C LEU A 706 -0.74 29.12 9.73
N ARG A 707 0.56 29.42 9.84
CA ARG A 707 1.04 30.80 9.82
C ARG A 707 0.71 31.50 8.51
N GLU A 708 0.91 30.83 7.37
CA GLU A 708 0.55 31.38 6.06
C GLU A 708 -0.95 31.62 5.92
N VAL A 709 -1.80 30.75 6.46
CA VAL A 709 -3.25 30.97 6.50
C VAL A 709 -3.60 32.29 7.20
N LEU A 710 -2.94 32.57 8.34
CA LEU A 710 -3.21 33.76 9.15
C LEU A 710 -2.46 35.03 8.70
N THR A 711 -1.55 34.91 7.72
CA THR A 711 -0.72 36.06 7.27
C THR A 711 -0.79 36.26 5.76
N THR A 712 0.08 35.59 4.98
CA THR A 712 0.21 35.81 3.53
C THR A 712 -1.05 35.47 2.74
N ARG A 713 -1.89 34.54 3.24
CA ARG A 713 -3.17 34.17 2.62
C ARG A 713 -4.36 34.95 3.17
N ASN A 714 -4.13 35.82 4.16
CA ASN A 714 -5.14 36.69 4.75
C ASN A 714 -4.76 38.18 4.70
N ALA A 715 -4.07 38.61 3.65
CA ALA A 715 -3.61 40.00 3.51
C ALA A 715 -4.73 41.05 3.53
N GLY A 716 -5.97 40.65 3.25
CA GLY A 716 -7.14 41.54 3.26
C GLY A 716 -8.01 41.44 4.52
N ASP A 717 -7.59 40.69 5.55
CA ASP A 717 -8.36 40.42 6.77
C ASP A 717 -9.78 39.87 6.52
N LEU A 718 -9.97 39.13 5.43
CA LEU A 718 -11.24 38.48 5.10
C LEU A 718 -11.43 37.15 5.83
N HIS A 719 -10.34 36.54 6.31
CA HIS A 719 -10.34 35.31 7.12
C HIS A 719 -10.00 35.66 8.59
N GLY A 720 -10.80 36.56 9.18
CA GLY A 720 -10.52 37.15 10.49
C GLY A 720 -9.50 38.27 10.44
N THR A 721 -9.54 39.22 11.37
CA THR A 721 -8.64 40.36 11.45
C THR A 721 -7.33 39.96 12.12
N THR A 722 -6.31 39.64 11.34
CA THR A 722 -5.02 39.13 11.84
C THR A 722 -3.83 40.04 11.51
N SER A 723 -4.02 41.06 10.68
CA SER A 723 -2.94 41.96 10.22
C SER A 723 -2.35 42.83 11.34
N ASP A 724 -3.10 43.05 12.43
CA ASP A 724 -2.70 43.84 13.59
C ASP A 724 -2.11 43.00 14.76
N LEU A 725 -1.98 41.66 14.57
CA LEU A 725 -1.38 40.79 15.57
C LEU A 725 0.12 41.06 15.71
N THR A 726 0.57 41.18 16.95
CA THR A 726 2.00 41.12 17.24
C THR A 726 2.53 39.68 16.98
N ALA A 727 3.86 39.56 16.83
CA ALA A 727 4.48 38.23 16.66
C ALA A 727 4.13 37.26 17.80
N ASP A 728 4.14 37.74 19.04
CA ASP A 728 3.80 36.93 20.22
C ASP A 728 2.32 36.51 20.23
N GLU A 729 1.40 37.41 19.87
CA GLU A 729 -0.03 37.07 19.75
C GLU A 729 -0.28 36.04 18.66
N LEU A 730 0.41 36.17 17.53
CA LEU A 730 0.32 35.20 16.45
C LEU A 730 0.85 33.81 16.88
N ASP A 731 1.98 33.78 17.60
CA ASP A 731 2.54 32.53 18.14
C ASP A 731 1.63 31.88 19.17
N ASP A 732 0.99 32.67 20.06
CA ASP A 732 0.00 32.20 21.00
C ASP A 732 -1.24 31.61 20.31
N LEU A 733 -1.75 32.29 19.27
CA LEU A 733 -2.88 31.80 18.46
C LEU A 733 -2.54 30.48 17.77
N LEU A 734 -1.34 30.38 17.16
CA LEU A 734 -0.86 29.16 16.54
C LEU A 734 -0.68 28.01 17.54
N ALA A 735 -0.21 28.30 18.76
CA ALA A 735 -0.08 27.30 19.81
C ALA A 735 -1.46 26.73 20.23
N TYR A 736 -2.49 27.56 20.29
CA TYR A 736 -3.86 27.10 20.53
C TYR A 736 -4.40 26.27 19.39
N LEU A 737 -4.30 26.74 18.14
CA LEU A 737 -4.81 26.03 16.96
C LEU A 737 -4.16 24.65 16.77
N ARG A 738 -2.87 24.51 17.08
CA ARG A 738 -2.18 23.22 16.99
C ARG A 738 -2.55 22.24 18.09
N ALA A 739 -3.08 22.73 19.20
CA ALA A 739 -3.54 21.87 20.29
C ALA A 739 -4.94 21.29 20.08
N LEU A 740 -5.70 21.85 19.14
CA LEU A 740 -7.01 21.37 18.71
C LEU A 740 -6.86 20.09 17.87
#